data_3994b10f15e4f8b67a44208b8f6c1229
#
_entry.id   3994b10f15e4f8b67a44208b8f6c1229
#
_cell.length_a   1.000
_cell.length_b   1.000
_cell.length_c   1.000
_cell.angle_alpha   90.00
_cell.angle_beta   90.00
_cell.angle_gamma   90.00
#
_symmetry.space_group_name_H-M   'P 1'
#
loop_
_entity.id
_entity.type
_entity.pdbx_description
1 polymer ?
#
loop_
_entity_poly.entity_id
_entity_poly.type
_entity_poly.pdbx_seq_one_letter_code
_entity_poly.pdbx_strand_id
1 'polypeptide(L)'
;MAIFNRKKQNTEEEALPKQEAQQNGTVPSPEEQMMRRQSAPRPTPQSEAQRLYAMQQERMMSGQGVDAMGAMDGFKALSQVIGKEQVQQANLTLQKYKEGKANLEKRIVDNEQWYKLRHWECMRDKKEDVQPTSAWLFNCIANKHADAMDNFPSPNILPREEGDKAEAEMLTSIIPVILDQSEFEQTYSDVTNYKLKTGTGVYGIFWDKSKLNGLGDISIRQIDIINLFWESGIKDIQKSRNLFHVELADNDLLLGAYPQLQGKLGAATMDITKYVYDDAVDTNNKSIVVDWYYKKSVNGKTVLHYVKYVNDEVLFATENDPNFAETGWYSHGMYPFVFDVLFPTEGTPTGFGYIDVGKDSQAYIDRGNQAIMKNMLSNAKPRYFIRNDGSVNEEEYADTTKDFIHVDSNLGQDSILPVTGNPLSNIYVEVVNNKIDELKETTGNRDISTGGTTSGVTAASAIAAMQEAGSKLSRDNNKASYRAFRKLCVMIIELIRQFYDLPRCFRIMGENGAARYVQYSNAGIQPQFQGYDLGMDMGYRVPLFDIEVTAQKQSPYSKMAQNELALQFYQAGFFNPQMADQALTCLDMMDFDRKEFIMQKISQNGTMYQMMMQMQQQMVMLAQMVDKARGSNIAEQLMAQFSGGAPVAPIDGGIPSQKVNETEALGGEGKGEASNTKKARQRVAESTDPT
;
A
#
# COMPACT_ATOMS: atom_id res chain seq x y z
N MET A 1 -47.42 22.33 -27.37
CA MET A 1 -47.78 23.16 -28.54
C MET A 1 -46.54 23.20 -29.43
N ALA A 2 -46.59 22.41 -30.43
CA ALA A 2 -46.83 22.73 -31.86
C ALA A 2 -45.53 23.17 -32.54
N ILE A 3 -45.05 22.71 -33.64
CA ILE A 3 -45.48 21.89 -34.78
C ILE A 3 -44.32 21.93 -35.79
N PHE A 4 -43.98 20.80 -36.36
CA PHE A 4 -43.57 20.50 -37.74
C PHE A 4 -42.91 21.58 -38.65
N ASN A 5 -41.79 21.24 -39.35
CA ASN A 5 -41.94 20.92 -40.78
C ASN A 5 -40.67 20.31 -41.41
N ARG A 6 -40.94 19.30 -42.22
CA ARG A 6 -40.10 18.66 -43.23
C ARG A 6 -39.84 19.60 -44.42
N LYS A 7 -38.69 19.46 -45.08
CA LYS A 7 -38.65 19.49 -46.55
C LYS A 7 -37.51 18.61 -47.09
N LYS A 8 -37.90 17.71 -47.97
CA LYS A 8 -37.15 16.95 -48.96
C LYS A 8 -36.78 17.85 -50.16
N GLN A 9 -35.68 17.49 -50.83
CA GLN A 9 -35.55 17.48 -52.31
C GLN A 9 -34.09 17.16 -52.63
N ASN A 10 -33.81 16.10 -53.26
CA ASN A 10 -33.77 15.62 -54.66
C ASN A 10 -32.39 15.84 -55.31
N THR A 11 -31.75 14.68 -55.56
CA THR A 11 -31.15 14.14 -56.82
C THR A 11 -30.63 15.11 -57.84
N GLU A 12 -29.36 14.87 -58.22
CA GLU A 12 -28.96 14.77 -59.63
C GLU A 12 -27.72 13.94 -59.83
N GLU A 13 -27.84 12.95 -60.70
CA GLU A 13 -26.79 12.12 -61.32
C GLU A 13 -26.04 12.99 -62.34
N GLU A 14 -24.69 12.78 -62.43
CA GLU A 14 -24.01 12.97 -63.72
C GLU A 14 -22.92 11.92 -63.91
N ALA A 15 -22.93 11.37 -65.11
CA ALA A 15 -22.24 10.22 -65.61
C ALA A 15 -20.88 10.56 -66.27
N LEU A 16 -19.93 9.63 -66.11
CA LEU A 16 -18.81 9.14 -66.94
C LEU A 16 -18.28 9.95 -68.14
N PRO A 17 -16.98 9.80 -68.47
CA PRO A 17 -16.68 8.80 -69.51
C PRO A 17 -15.46 7.90 -69.24
N LYS A 18 -15.57 6.71 -69.86
CA LYS A 18 -14.58 5.66 -70.02
C LYS A 18 -13.43 6.08 -70.91
N GLN A 19 -12.21 5.62 -70.57
CA GLN A 19 -11.22 5.26 -71.61
C GLN A 19 -10.53 3.96 -71.22
N GLU A 20 -10.54 3.05 -72.18
CA GLU A 20 -9.89 1.75 -72.22
C GLU A 20 -8.36 1.88 -72.43
N ALA A 21 -7.60 1.02 -71.71
CA ALA A 21 -6.37 0.45 -72.31
C ALA A 21 -6.09 -0.90 -71.64
N GLN A 22 -6.12 -1.92 -72.49
CA GLN A 22 -5.74 -3.29 -72.23
C GLN A 22 -4.30 -3.41 -71.82
N GLN A 23 -4.00 -4.26 -70.78
CA GLN A 23 -2.90 -5.22 -70.88
C GLN A 23 -3.09 -6.39 -69.92
N ASN A 24 -2.98 -7.59 -70.49
CA ASN A 24 -3.12 -8.89 -69.89
C ASN A 24 -2.14 -9.14 -68.72
N GLY A 25 -2.66 -9.50 -67.60
CA GLY A 25 -1.95 -10.15 -66.51
C GLY A 25 -2.97 -10.94 -65.70
N THR A 26 -3.00 -12.27 -65.91
CA THR A 26 -3.85 -13.21 -65.15
C THR A 26 -3.59 -13.07 -63.66
N VAL A 27 -4.59 -12.58 -62.97
CA VAL A 27 -4.62 -12.58 -61.49
C VAL A 27 -4.87 -14.03 -61.05
N PRO A 28 -3.98 -14.68 -60.27
CA PRO A 28 -4.20 -16.02 -59.76
C PRO A 28 -5.40 -16.04 -58.83
N SER A 29 -6.16 -17.17 -58.90
CA SER A 29 -7.37 -17.38 -58.11
C SER A 29 -7.09 -17.34 -56.61
N PRO A 30 -8.08 -17.00 -55.78
CA PRO A 30 -7.91 -16.99 -54.33
C PRO A 30 -7.37 -18.29 -53.72
N GLU A 31 -7.63 -19.42 -54.37
CA GLU A 31 -7.12 -20.75 -53.95
C GLU A 31 -5.61 -20.93 -54.26
N GLU A 32 -5.10 -20.42 -55.35
CA GLU A 32 -3.67 -20.42 -55.63
C GLU A 32 -2.87 -19.46 -54.73
N GLN A 33 -3.46 -18.37 -54.32
CA GLN A 33 -2.85 -17.50 -53.31
C GLN A 33 -2.81 -18.10 -51.92
N MET A 34 -3.82 -18.91 -51.55
CA MET A 34 -3.83 -19.69 -50.30
C MET A 34 -2.78 -20.79 -50.28
N MET A 35 -2.60 -21.54 -51.40
CA MET A 35 -1.58 -22.60 -51.44
C MET A 35 -0.15 -22.06 -51.42
N ARG A 36 0.12 -20.89 -52.02
CA ARG A 36 1.44 -20.24 -51.91
C ARG A 36 1.76 -19.69 -50.53
N ARG A 37 0.74 -19.34 -49.74
CA ARG A 37 0.92 -18.90 -48.30
C ARG A 37 1.12 -20.05 -47.34
N GLN A 38 0.64 -21.27 -47.68
CA GLN A 38 0.82 -22.46 -46.83
C GLN A 38 2.16 -23.18 -47.03
N SER A 39 2.89 -22.91 -48.10
CA SER A 39 4.19 -23.52 -48.38
C SER A 39 5.43 -22.71 -47.98
N ALA A 40 5.27 -21.51 -47.46
CA ALA A 40 6.38 -20.76 -46.91
C ALA A 40 6.58 -21.14 -45.42
N PRO A 41 7.77 -21.59 -45.01
CA PRO A 41 8.02 -21.85 -43.59
C PRO A 41 7.82 -20.55 -42.82
N ARG A 42 7.01 -20.57 -41.78
CA ARG A 42 6.82 -19.43 -40.88
C ARG A 42 8.18 -19.07 -40.28
N PRO A 43 8.62 -17.80 -40.38
CA PRO A 43 9.85 -17.38 -39.71
C PRO A 43 9.67 -17.57 -38.19
N THR A 44 10.57 -18.32 -37.59
CA THR A 44 10.63 -18.41 -36.13
C THR A 44 11.02 -17.04 -35.58
N PRO A 45 10.58 -16.64 -34.35
CA PRO A 45 10.95 -15.36 -33.74
C PRO A 45 12.46 -15.11 -33.70
N GLN A 46 13.26 -16.17 -33.63
CA GLN A 46 14.73 -16.12 -33.75
C GLN A 46 15.22 -15.66 -35.13
N SER A 47 14.47 -15.97 -36.22
CA SER A 47 14.88 -15.56 -37.57
C SER A 47 14.54 -14.10 -37.86
N GLU A 48 13.53 -13.52 -37.22
CA GLU A 48 13.23 -12.09 -37.29
C GLU A 48 14.22 -11.25 -36.49
N ALA A 49 14.57 -11.69 -35.30
CA ALA A 49 15.60 -11.05 -34.50
C ALA A 49 16.98 -11.09 -35.22
N GLN A 50 17.32 -12.21 -35.87
CA GLN A 50 18.54 -12.34 -36.66
C GLN A 50 18.49 -11.48 -37.93
N ARG A 51 17.35 -11.32 -38.59
CA ARG A 51 17.17 -10.41 -39.71
C ARG A 51 17.29 -8.95 -39.34
N LEU A 52 16.71 -8.56 -38.21
CA LEU A 52 16.84 -7.21 -37.64
C LEU A 52 18.29 -6.92 -37.24
N TYR A 53 18.97 -7.90 -36.64
CA TYR A 53 20.38 -7.78 -36.29
C TYR A 53 21.29 -7.71 -37.55
N ALA A 54 21.01 -8.50 -38.61
CA ALA A 54 21.70 -8.45 -39.88
C ALA A 54 21.45 -7.12 -40.62
N MET A 55 20.22 -6.60 -40.64
CA MET A 55 19.92 -5.27 -41.19
C MET A 55 20.59 -4.14 -40.39
N GLN A 56 20.75 -4.29 -39.08
CA GLN A 56 21.48 -3.33 -38.24
C GLN A 56 23.00 -3.41 -38.52
N GLN A 57 23.55 -4.62 -38.70
CA GLN A 57 24.95 -4.79 -39.11
C GLN A 57 25.22 -4.34 -40.54
N GLU A 58 24.33 -4.60 -41.49
CA GLU A 58 24.46 -4.06 -42.87
C GLU A 58 24.41 -2.53 -42.88
N ARG A 59 23.58 -1.89 -42.08
CA ARG A 59 23.60 -0.43 -41.87
C ARG A 59 24.88 0.09 -41.23
N MET A 60 25.52 -0.69 -40.36
CA MET A 60 26.81 -0.33 -39.78
C MET A 60 27.99 -0.63 -40.70
N MET A 61 27.90 -1.64 -41.57
CA MET A 61 28.98 -2.05 -42.45
C MET A 61 28.91 -1.41 -43.85
N SER A 62 27.78 -0.88 -44.28
CA SER A 62 27.68 0.00 -45.45
C SER A 62 28.17 1.42 -45.09
N GLY A 63 29.41 1.47 -44.61
CA GLY A 63 30.19 2.70 -44.50
C GLY A 63 30.43 3.33 -45.86
N GLN A 64 29.39 3.78 -46.51
CA GLN A 64 29.53 4.87 -47.48
C GLN A 64 29.73 6.12 -46.61
N GLY A 65 31.00 6.55 -46.57
CA GLY A 65 31.33 7.89 -46.12
C GLY A 65 30.54 8.89 -46.95
N VAL A 66 29.40 9.25 -46.40
CA VAL A 66 28.71 10.47 -46.81
C VAL A 66 29.47 11.56 -46.07
N ASP A 67 30.14 12.40 -46.85
CA ASP A 67 30.80 13.60 -46.38
C ASP A 67 29.90 14.29 -45.36
N ALA A 68 30.34 14.35 -44.10
CA ALA A 68 29.57 14.82 -42.96
C ALA A 68 29.20 16.32 -43.04
N MET A 69 29.54 17.00 -44.11
CA MET A 69 29.24 18.41 -44.36
C MET A 69 28.13 18.66 -45.36
N GLY A 70 27.75 17.70 -46.22
CA GLY A 70 26.70 17.87 -47.23
C GLY A 70 25.33 17.29 -46.83
N ALA A 71 25.26 16.49 -45.76
CA ALA A 71 24.02 15.83 -45.30
C ALA A 71 23.28 16.61 -44.21
N MET A 72 23.82 17.73 -43.73
CA MET A 72 23.15 18.55 -42.70
C MET A 72 22.03 19.46 -43.23
N ASP A 73 21.94 19.68 -44.53
CA ASP A 73 20.89 20.54 -45.12
C ASP A 73 19.62 19.80 -45.58
N GLY A 74 19.58 18.51 -45.45
CA GLY A 74 18.42 17.68 -45.83
C GLY A 74 17.55 17.13 -44.67
N PHE A 75 18.07 17.07 -43.48
CA PHE A 75 17.26 16.85 -42.28
C PHE A 75 16.63 18.20 -41.90
N LYS A 76 15.39 18.46 -42.33
CA LYS A 76 14.53 19.37 -41.61
C LYS A 76 14.64 18.92 -40.15
N ALA A 77 15.23 19.76 -39.30
CA ALA A 77 15.21 19.56 -37.85
C ALA A 77 13.76 19.25 -37.52
N LEU A 78 13.49 18.04 -37.04
CA LEU A 78 12.16 17.68 -36.50
C LEU A 78 11.77 18.85 -35.62
N SER A 79 10.73 19.59 -36.03
CA SER A 79 10.29 20.78 -35.31
C SER A 79 10.08 20.33 -33.86
N GLN A 80 10.92 20.82 -32.97
CA GLN A 80 10.77 20.50 -31.53
C GLN A 80 9.39 20.95 -31.15
N VAL A 81 8.48 19.98 -30.92
CA VAL A 81 7.11 20.27 -30.52
C VAL A 81 7.11 20.91 -29.13
N ILE A 82 7.98 20.41 -28.24
CA ILE A 82 8.19 20.98 -26.93
C ILE A 82 9.53 21.73 -26.89
N GLY A 83 9.42 23.04 -26.79
CA GLY A 83 10.56 23.97 -26.70
C GLY A 83 10.42 24.91 -25.50
N LYS A 84 11.21 25.98 -25.46
CA LYS A 84 11.22 26.97 -24.38
C LYS A 84 9.87 27.63 -24.14
N GLU A 85 9.14 27.97 -25.19
CA GLU A 85 7.83 28.62 -25.07
C GLU A 85 6.81 27.75 -24.36
N GLN A 86 6.77 26.44 -24.69
CA GLN A 86 5.89 25.49 -24.05
C GLN A 86 6.26 25.27 -22.57
N VAL A 87 7.55 25.23 -22.25
CA VAL A 87 8.03 25.14 -20.87
C VAL A 87 7.66 26.40 -20.07
N GLN A 88 7.75 27.59 -20.64
CA GLN A 88 7.33 28.82 -19.98
C GLN A 88 5.82 28.82 -19.69
N GLN A 89 5.00 28.34 -20.62
CA GLN A 89 3.56 28.15 -20.38
C GLN A 89 3.29 27.10 -19.29
N ALA A 90 4.06 26.02 -19.27
CA ALA A 90 4.00 25.00 -18.22
C ALA A 90 4.35 25.58 -16.86
N ASN A 91 5.40 26.41 -16.77
CA ASN A 91 5.81 27.09 -15.53
C ASN A 91 4.72 28.05 -15.02
N LEU A 92 4.06 28.80 -15.89
CA LEU A 92 2.90 29.63 -15.51
C LEU A 92 1.75 28.80 -15.00
N THR A 93 1.50 27.64 -15.57
CA THR A 93 0.46 26.69 -15.12
C THR A 93 0.83 26.09 -13.77
N LEU A 94 2.08 25.68 -13.60
CA LEU A 94 2.63 25.17 -12.35
C LEU A 94 2.48 26.21 -11.21
N GLN A 95 2.80 27.46 -11.48
CA GLN A 95 2.64 28.55 -10.49
C GLN A 95 1.17 28.72 -10.08
N LYS A 96 0.21 28.69 -11.01
CA LYS A 96 -1.23 28.72 -10.71
C LYS A 96 -1.67 27.54 -9.83
N TYR A 97 -1.15 26.33 -10.13
CA TYR A 97 -1.48 25.15 -9.34
C TYR A 97 -0.89 25.23 -7.93
N LYS A 98 0.31 25.78 -7.80
CA LYS A 98 0.94 26.06 -6.50
C LYS A 98 0.13 27.04 -5.66
N GLU A 99 -0.30 28.16 -6.25
CA GLU A 99 -1.16 29.15 -5.56
C GLU A 99 -2.47 28.51 -5.08
N GLY A 100 -3.12 27.68 -5.93
CA GLY A 100 -4.34 26.96 -5.58
C GLY A 100 -4.16 25.95 -4.45
N LYS A 101 -2.93 25.46 -4.21
CA LYS A 101 -2.61 24.45 -3.23
C LYS A 101 -2.06 25.01 -1.91
N ALA A 102 -1.79 26.31 -1.82
CA ALA A 102 -1.10 26.93 -0.68
C ALA A 102 -1.72 26.62 0.69
N ASN A 103 -3.06 26.57 0.76
CA ASN A 103 -3.77 26.22 2.01
C ASN A 103 -3.53 24.77 2.43
N LEU A 104 -3.49 23.83 1.46
CA LEU A 104 -3.18 22.43 1.71
C LEU A 104 -1.75 22.27 2.22
N GLU A 105 -0.78 22.92 1.58
CA GLU A 105 0.63 22.88 1.99
C GLU A 105 0.83 23.40 3.41
N LYS A 106 0.21 24.52 3.74
CA LYS A 106 0.25 25.06 5.10
C LYS A 106 -0.33 24.10 6.12
N ARG A 107 -1.49 23.48 5.83
CA ARG A 107 -2.11 22.49 6.71
C ARG A 107 -1.20 21.27 6.93
N ILE A 108 -0.53 20.78 5.87
CA ILE A 108 0.37 19.66 5.95
C ILE A 108 1.57 19.98 6.85
N VAL A 109 2.19 21.15 6.67
CA VAL A 109 3.32 21.59 7.49
C VAL A 109 2.89 21.75 8.96
N ASP A 110 1.75 22.40 9.22
CA ASP A 110 1.20 22.54 10.57
C ASP A 110 0.95 21.17 11.22
N ASN A 111 0.37 20.22 10.50
CA ASN A 111 0.12 18.86 11.00
C ASN A 111 1.41 18.12 11.36
N GLU A 112 2.46 18.26 10.56
CA GLU A 112 3.76 17.68 10.89
C GLU A 112 4.35 18.25 12.17
N GLN A 113 4.19 19.57 12.42
CA GLN A 113 4.60 20.20 13.67
C GLN A 113 3.83 19.66 14.88
N TRP A 114 2.50 19.47 14.74
CA TRP A 114 1.68 18.83 15.77
C TRP A 114 2.16 17.40 16.07
N TYR A 115 2.49 16.63 15.05
CA TYR A 115 3.02 15.28 15.22
C TYR A 115 4.37 15.26 15.96
N LYS A 116 5.24 16.26 15.69
CA LYS A 116 6.56 16.44 16.32
C LYS A 116 6.50 17.09 17.72
N LEU A 117 5.31 17.13 18.32
CA LEU A 117 5.07 17.70 19.65
C LEU A 117 5.45 19.19 19.80
N ARG A 118 5.48 19.95 18.69
CA ARG A 118 5.72 21.40 18.69
C ARG A 118 4.41 22.18 18.79
N HIS A 119 3.52 21.76 19.69
CA HIS A 119 2.14 22.27 19.80
C HIS A 119 2.10 23.77 20.09
N TRP A 120 2.96 24.24 20.97
CA TRP A 120 3.01 25.64 21.40
C TRP A 120 3.45 26.59 20.29
N GLU A 121 4.31 26.13 19.39
CA GLU A 121 4.69 26.90 18.20
C GLU A 121 3.50 27.03 17.23
N CYS A 122 2.72 25.96 17.05
CA CYS A 122 1.52 25.95 16.21
C CYS A 122 0.41 26.83 16.78
N MET A 123 0.23 26.83 18.12
CA MET A 123 -0.77 27.64 18.81
C MET A 123 -0.42 29.12 18.83
N ARG A 124 0.82 29.51 18.46
CA ARG A 124 1.33 30.88 18.42
C ARG A 124 1.17 31.64 19.73
N ASP A 125 1.14 30.91 20.81
CA ASP A 125 1.08 31.49 22.13
C ASP A 125 2.45 32.10 22.51
N LYS A 126 2.45 33.13 23.38
CA LYS A 126 3.68 33.70 23.87
C LYS A 126 4.49 32.63 24.59
N LYS A 127 5.82 32.65 24.43
CA LYS A 127 6.71 31.81 25.21
C LYS A 127 6.51 32.11 26.68
N GLU A 128 6.01 31.11 27.39
CA GLU A 128 5.82 31.13 28.82
C GLU A 128 6.75 30.08 29.46
N ASP A 129 7.04 30.27 30.76
CA ASP A 129 7.96 29.37 31.49
C ASP A 129 7.46 27.92 31.61
N VAL A 130 6.15 27.73 31.47
CA VAL A 130 5.51 26.42 31.59
C VAL A 130 4.72 26.10 30.34
N GLN A 131 5.21 25.14 29.57
CA GLN A 131 4.59 24.67 28.30
C GLN A 131 4.52 23.14 28.26
N PRO A 132 3.66 22.52 29.07
CA PRO A 132 3.50 21.07 29.07
C PRO A 132 2.91 20.59 27.74
N THR A 133 3.45 19.52 27.18
CA THR A 133 2.98 18.91 25.94
C THR A 133 2.60 17.46 26.19
N SER A 134 1.40 17.07 25.78
CA SER A 134 0.90 15.69 25.89
C SER A 134 0.90 15.00 24.53
N ALA A 135 1.36 13.76 24.46
CA ALA A 135 1.56 13.03 23.20
C ALA A 135 0.34 12.20 22.75
N TRP A 136 -0.89 12.67 22.98
CA TRP A 136 -2.09 11.89 22.64
C TRP A 136 -2.30 11.69 21.15
N LEU A 137 -2.05 12.72 20.32
CA LEU A 137 -2.12 12.60 18.86
C LEU A 137 -1.07 11.64 18.30
N PHE A 138 0.15 11.72 18.83
CA PHE A 138 1.21 10.79 18.46
C PHE A 138 0.81 9.34 18.77
N ASN A 139 0.31 9.07 19.96
CA ASN A 139 -0.16 7.74 20.37
C ASN A 139 -1.31 7.24 19.47
N CYS A 140 -2.24 8.12 19.11
CA CYS A 140 -3.30 7.77 18.18
C CYS A 140 -2.75 7.30 16.83
N ILE A 141 -1.83 8.06 16.24
CA ILE A 141 -1.25 7.74 14.93
C ILE A 141 -0.43 6.46 15.00
N ALA A 142 0.38 6.29 16.05
CA ALA A 142 1.18 5.07 16.24
C ALA A 142 0.32 3.80 16.30
N ASN A 143 -0.79 3.84 17.05
CA ASN A 143 -1.71 2.71 17.12
C ASN A 143 -2.42 2.43 15.79
N LYS A 144 -2.89 3.48 15.08
CA LYS A 144 -3.51 3.31 13.77
C LYS A 144 -2.53 2.83 12.70
N HIS A 145 -1.28 3.25 12.79
CA HIS A 145 -0.21 2.75 11.94
C HIS A 145 0.05 1.26 12.18
N ALA A 146 0.16 0.83 13.45
CA ALA A 146 0.32 -0.58 13.80
C ALA A 146 -0.86 -1.42 13.27
N ASP A 147 -2.12 -0.96 13.47
CA ASP A 147 -3.31 -1.62 12.92
C ASP A 147 -3.24 -1.81 11.39
N ALA A 148 -2.69 -0.83 10.67
CA ALA A 148 -2.55 -0.88 9.23
C ALA A 148 -1.45 -1.86 8.79
N MET A 149 -0.33 -1.92 9.53
CA MET A 149 0.77 -2.85 9.26
C MET A 149 0.35 -4.30 9.53
N ASP A 150 -0.45 -4.55 10.58
CA ASP A 150 -1.02 -5.88 10.86
C ASP A 150 -1.96 -6.38 9.74
N ASN A 151 -2.51 -5.47 8.94
CA ASN A 151 -3.41 -5.77 7.84
C ASN A 151 -2.76 -5.42 6.48
N PHE A 152 -1.50 -5.81 6.28
CA PHE A 152 -0.76 -5.58 5.05
C PHE A 152 -1.50 -6.18 3.83
N PRO A 153 -1.65 -5.45 2.71
CA PRO A 153 -2.39 -5.92 1.54
C PRO A 153 -1.61 -6.97 0.74
N SER A 154 -2.29 -8.02 0.33
CA SER A 154 -1.79 -9.03 -0.61
C SER A 154 -2.69 -9.09 -1.84
N PRO A 155 -2.14 -9.07 -3.07
CA PRO A 155 -2.92 -9.12 -4.28
C PRO A 155 -3.27 -10.57 -4.66
N ASN A 156 -4.51 -10.78 -5.12
CA ASN A 156 -4.96 -11.98 -5.80
C ASN A 156 -5.51 -11.57 -7.17
N ILE A 157 -4.91 -12.05 -8.24
CA ILE A 157 -5.25 -11.68 -9.60
C ILE A 157 -6.22 -12.72 -10.16
N LEU A 158 -7.38 -12.26 -10.55
CA LEU A 158 -8.45 -13.11 -11.09
C LEU A 158 -8.59 -12.87 -12.59
N PRO A 159 -8.68 -13.96 -13.39
CA PRO A 159 -8.91 -13.85 -14.82
C PRO A 159 -10.37 -13.43 -15.08
N ARG A 160 -10.61 -12.60 -16.10
CA ARG A 160 -11.97 -12.34 -16.59
C ARG A 160 -12.46 -13.41 -17.57
N GLU A 161 -11.53 -14.06 -18.24
CA GLU A 161 -11.81 -15.12 -19.21
C GLU A 161 -11.04 -16.38 -18.84
N GLU A 162 -11.62 -17.54 -19.12
CA GLU A 162 -11.04 -18.84 -18.74
C GLU A 162 -9.66 -19.08 -19.37
N GLY A 163 -9.44 -18.55 -20.58
CA GLY A 163 -8.15 -18.64 -21.28
C GLY A 163 -7.00 -17.92 -20.57
N ASP A 164 -7.29 -16.95 -19.71
CA ASP A 164 -6.30 -16.13 -19.03
C ASP A 164 -5.96 -16.64 -17.60
N LYS A 165 -6.51 -17.82 -17.22
CA LYS A 165 -6.33 -18.38 -15.88
C LYS A 165 -4.87 -18.63 -15.53
N ALA A 166 -4.11 -19.23 -16.44
CA ALA A 166 -2.69 -19.52 -16.22
C ALA A 166 -1.87 -18.24 -16.02
N GLU A 167 -2.17 -17.19 -16.79
CA GLU A 167 -1.49 -15.89 -16.65
C GLU A 167 -1.87 -15.19 -15.34
N ALA A 168 -3.13 -15.28 -14.92
CA ALA A 168 -3.59 -14.72 -13.64
C ALA A 168 -2.89 -15.40 -12.45
N GLU A 169 -2.79 -16.74 -12.44
CA GLU A 169 -2.07 -17.50 -11.41
C GLU A 169 -0.58 -17.11 -11.39
N MET A 170 0.01 -16.92 -12.56
CA MET A 170 1.40 -16.49 -12.68
C MET A 170 1.60 -15.09 -12.13
N LEU A 171 0.76 -14.12 -12.49
CA LEU A 171 0.80 -12.75 -11.98
C LEU A 171 0.57 -12.70 -10.47
N THR A 172 -0.36 -13.51 -9.94
CA THR A 172 -0.58 -13.63 -8.49
C THR A 172 0.68 -14.06 -7.75
N SER A 173 1.50 -14.90 -8.38
CA SER A 173 2.75 -15.38 -7.78
C SER A 173 3.92 -14.41 -7.96
N ILE A 174 3.96 -13.64 -9.04
CA ILE A 174 5.10 -12.76 -9.41
C ILE A 174 4.97 -11.38 -8.76
N ILE A 175 3.76 -10.81 -8.72
CA ILE A 175 3.56 -9.45 -8.18
C ILE A 175 4.05 -9.31 -6.74
N PRO A 176 3.81 -10.24 -5.80
CA PRO A 176 4.39 -10.17 -4.47
C PRO A 176 5.92 -10.14 -4.46
N VAL A 177 6.58 -10.86 -5.37
CA VAL A 177 8.05 -10.84 -5.49
C VAL A 177 8.55 -9.49 -6.01
N ILE A 178 7.85 -8.88 -6.97
CA ILE A 178 8.16 -7.52 -7.45
C ILE A 178 8.00 -6.48 -6.34
N LEU A 179 6.94 -6.61 -5.54
CA LEU A 179 6.70 -5.75 -4.38
C LEU A 179 7.81 -5.88 -3.34
N ASP A 180 8.23 -7.10 -3.03
CA ASP A 180 9.33 -7.38 -2.10
C ASP A 180 10.66 -6.78 -2.62
N GLN A 181 10.98 -6.98 -3.89
CA GLN A 181 12.19 -6.42 -4.53
C GLN A 181 12.19 -4.89 -4.60
N SER A 182 11.02 -4.26 -4.57
CA SER A 182 10.87 -2.80 -4.53
C SER A 182 10.75 -2.22 -3.12
N GLU A 183 10.98 -3.04 -2.07
CA GLU A 183 10.87 -2.64 -0.66
C GLU A 183 9.48 -2.02 -0.35
N PHE A 184 8.44 -2.63 -0.90
CA PHE A 184 7.09 -2.08 -0.82
C PHE A 184 6.56 -2.02 0.62
N GLU A 185 6.98 -2.92 1.50
CA GLU A 185 6.59 -2.90 2.92
C GLU A 185 7.00 -1.58 3.59
N GLN A 186 8.25 -1.14 3.37
CA GLN A 186 8.72 0.15 3.85
C GLN A 186 7.95 1.31 3.22
N THR A 187 7.77 1.27 1.90
CA THR A 187 7.00 2.29 1.18
C THR A 187 5.55 2.37 1.68
N TYR A 188 4.92 1.23 1.96
CA TYR A 188 3.57 1.15 2.51
C TYR A 188 3.49 1.75 3.92
N SER A 189 4.47 1.46 4.76
CA SER A 189 4.62 2.03 6.10
C SER A 189 4.72 3.57 6.03
N ASP A 190 5.61 4.08 5.18
CA ASP A 190 5.84 5.52 5.03
C ASP A 190 4.61 6.25 4.49
N VAL A 191 3.98 5.72 3.44
CA VAL A 191 2.75 6.28 2.86
C VAL A 191 1.61 6.25 3.86
N THR A 192 1.46 5.15 4.62
CA THR A 192 0.42 5.02 5.65
C THR A 192 0.62 6.01 6.77
N ASN A 193 1.84 6.15 7.30
CA ASN A 193 2.18 7.12 8.33
C ASN A 193 1.87 8.56 7.86
N TYR A 194 2.28 8.88 6.64
CA TYR A 194 2.01 10.18 6.03
C TYR A 194 0.50 10.42 5.85
N LYS A 195 -0.24 9.43 5.35
CA LYS A 195 -1.70 9.45 5.21
C LYS A 195 -2.42 9.72 6.53
N LEU A 196 -2.02 9.05 7.61
CA LEU A 196 -2.64 9.21 8.93
C LEU A 196 -2.45 10.63 9.49
N LYS A 197 -1.29 11.26 9.23
CA LYS A 197 -0.97 12.63 9.64
C LYS A 197 -1.66 13.69 8.80
N THR A 198 -1.56 13.57 7.48
CA THR A 198 -1.94 14.64 6.53
C THR A 198 -3.26 14.39 5.82
N GLY A 199 -3.77 13.16 5.87
CA GLY A 199 -4.99 12.71 5.24
C GLY A 199 -4.83 12.10 3.85
N THR A 200 -3.64 12.21 3.24
CA THR A 200 -3.41 11.68 1.90
C THR A 200 -1.97 11.20 1.75
N GLY A 201 -1.80 9.93 1.46
CA GLY A 201 -0.53 9.36 1.02
C GLY A 201 -0.50 9.18 -0.49
N VAL A 202 0.66 9.25 -1.11
CA VAL A 202 0.80 9.09 -2.56
C VAL A 202 1.88 8.06 -2.88
N TYR A 203 1.51 7.07 -3.68
CA TYR A 203 2.43 6.12 -4.29
C TYR A 203 2.81 6.60 -5.68
N GLY A 204 4.11 6.60 -6.00
CA GLY A 204 4.63 6.75 -7.36
C GLY A 204 5.08 5.40 -7.90
N ILE A 205 4.63 5.04 -9.09
CA ILE A 205 4.94 3.76 -9.73
C ILE A 205 5.64 4.07 -11.06
N PHE A 206 6.93 3.75 -11.15
CA PHE A 206 7.77 4.11 -12.27
C PHE A 206 8.52 2.91 -12.83
N TRP A 207 8.90 3.01 -14.10
CA TRP A 207 9.87 2.12 -14.70
C TRP A 207 11.27 2.71 -14.54
N ASP A 208 12.15 1.98 -13.88
CA ASP A 208 13.55 2.37 -13.67
C ASP A 208 14.48 1.50 -14.54
N LYS A 209 15.05 2.12 -15.56
CA LYS A 209 15.98 1.46 -16.51
C LYS A 209 17.32 1.07 -15.88
N SER A 210 17.70 1.68 -14.77
CA SER A 210 19.01 1.45 -14.13
C SER A 210 19.05 0.16 -13.31
N LYS A 211 17.88 -0.33 -12.87
CA LYS A 211 17.79 -1.56 -12.07
C LYS A 211 18.22 -2.78 -12.88
N LEU A 212 18.65 -3.83 -12.16
CA LEU A 212 19.03 -5.13 -12.72
C LEU A 212 20.07 -5.02 -13.87
N ASN A 213 21.13 -4.22 -13.67
CA ASN A 213 22.22 -4.02 -14.63
C ASN A 213 21.74 -3.57 -16.03
N GLY A 214 20.70 -2.72 -16.09
CA GLY A 214 20.19 -2.17 -17.34
C GLY A 214 19.00 -2.93 -17.94
N LEU A 215 18.59 -4.04 -17.37
CA LEU A 215 17.35 -4.74 -17.74
C LEU A 215 16.12 -3.89 -17.37
N GLY A 216 16.26 -3.02 -16.38
CA GLY A 216 15.21 -2.21 -15.82
C GLY A 216 14.25 -2.99 -14.93
N ASP A 217 13.55 -2.30 -14.02
CA ASP A 217 12.52 -2.91 -13.20
C ASP A 217 11.53 -1.85 -12.67
N ILE A 218 10.43 -2.31 -12.10
CA ILE A 218 9.42 -1.46 -11.48
C ILE A 218 10.00 -0.87 -10.19
N SER A 219 9.78 0.43 -10.01
CA SER A 219 10.15 1.17 -8.80
C SER A 219 8.89 1.78 -8.20
N ILE A 220 8.63 1.43 -6.94
CA ILE A 220 7.51 1.97 -6.18
C ILE A 220 8.10 2.79 -5.04
N ARG A 221 7.68 4.04 -4.91
CA ARG A 221 8.18 4.93 -3.87
C ARG A 221 7.09 5.85 -3.34
N GLN A 222 7.25 6.30 -2.12
CA GLN A 222 6.44 7.38 -1.59
C GLN A 222 6.75 8.67 -2.35
N ILE A 223 5.70 9.41 -2.67
CA ILE A 223 5.80 10.75 -3.25
C ILE A 223 5.27 11.76 -2.24
N ASP A 224 6.07 12.77 -1.97
CA ASP A 224 5.64 13.86 -1.11
C ASP A 224 4.58 14.70 -1.84
N ILE A 225 3.41 14.82 -1.22
CA ILE A 225 2.30 15.57 -1.79
C ILE A 225 2.64 17.07 -1.92
N ILE A 226 3.56 17.61 -1.12
CA ILE A 226 4.01 18.99 -1.21
C ILE A 226 4.66 19.26 -2.58
N ASN A 227 5.37 18.28 -3.11
CA ASN A 227 6.11 18.37 -4.37
C ASN A 227 5.27 18.02 -5.61
N LEU A 228 3.98 17.66 -5.44
CA LEU A 228 3.09 17.25 -6.52
C LEU A 228 2.01 18.30 -6.75
N PHE A 229 1.86 18.79 -7.98
CA PHE A 229 0.94 19.87 -8.34
C PHE A 229 -0.03 19.42 -9.45
N TRP A 230 -1.33 19.71 -9.27
CA TRP A 230 -2.40 19.29 -10.15
C TRP A 230 -3.45 20.40 -10.32
N GLU A 231 -4.35 20.22 -11.27
CA GLU A 231 -5.45 21.15 -11.55
C GLU A 231 -6.42 21.25 -10.37
N SER A 232 -6.77 22.48 -10.00
CA SER A 232 -7.72 22.72 -8.90
C SER A 232 -9.15 22.32 -9.28
N GLY A 233 -9.94 21.86 -8.30
CA GLY A 233 -11.36 21.55 -8.51
C GLY A 233 -11.64 20.17 -9.11
N ILE A 234 -10.67 19.27 -9.14
CA ILE A 234 -10.84 17.88 -9.59
C ILE A 234 -10.91 16.93 -8.40
N LYS A 235 -11.71 15.88 -8.50
CA LYS A 235 -11.85 14.83 -7.48
C LYS A 235 -10.89 13.65 -7.74
N ASP A 236 -10.58 13.36 -8.98
CA ASP A 236 -9.69 12.27 -9.38
C ASP A 236 -8.45 12.84 -10.09
N ILE A 237 -7.28 12.52 -9.57
CA ILE A 237 -6.00 12.96 -10.14
C ILE A 237 -5.84 12.56 -11.60
N GLN A 238 -6.44 11.43 -12.02
CA GLN A 238 -6.39 10.96 -13.40
C GLN A 238 -7.14 11.87 -14.39
N LYS A 239 -8.00 12.77 -13.89
CA LYS A 239 -8.73 13.76 -14.70
C LYS A 239 -8.01 15.10 -14.84
N SER A 240 -6.89 15.30 -14.14
CA SER A 240 -6.07 16.50 -14.32
C SER A 240 -5.56 16.58 -15.75
N ARG A 241 -5.53 17.78 -16.33
CA ARG A 241 -4.93 18.00 -17.66
C ARG A 241 -3.42 17.95 -17.60
N ASN A 242 -2.86 18.58 -16.56
CA ASN A 242 -1.43 18.62 -16.29
C ASN A 242 -1.18 18.15 -14.86
N LEU A 243 -0.04 17.52 -14.68
CA LEU A 243 0.46 17.11 -13.37
C LEU A 243 1.96 17.37 -13.34
N PHE A 244 2.42 18.03 -12.29
CA PHE A 244 3.83 18.36 -12.13
C PHE A 244 4.35 17.72 -10.85
N HIS A 245 5.49 17.08 -10.97
CA HIS A 245 6.27 16.61 -9.84
C HIS A 245 7.58 17.40 -9.81
N VAL A 246 7.92 17.96 -8.68
CA VAL A 246 9.03 18.90 -8.54
C VAL A 246 10.02 18.37 -7.52
N GLU A 247 11.26 18.22 -7.93
CA GLU A 247 12.35 17.76 -7.05
C GLU A 247 13.50 18.76 -7.05
N LEU A 248 14.20 18.84 -5.90
CA LEU A 248 15.48 19.56 -5.80
C LEU A 248 16.60 18.56 -6.09
N ALA A 249 17.43 18.86 -7.10
CA ALA A 249 18.59 18.04 -7.44
C ALA A 249 19.87 18.87 -7.37
N ASP A 250 20.95 18.21 -6.97
CA ASP A 250 22.28 18.83 -6.91
C ASP A 250 22.78 19.14 -8.32
N ASN A 251 23.33 20.36 -8.51
CA ASN A 251 23.80 20.83 -9.80
C ASN A 251 24.93 19.97 -10.36
N ASP A 252 25.78 19.41 -9.53
CA ASP A 252 26.89 18.54 -9.94
C ASP A 252 26.38 17.22 -10.54
N LEU A 253 25.35 16.63 -9.93
CA LEU A 253 24.67 15.44 -10.47
C LEU A 253 23.96 15.73 -11.78
N LEU A 254 23.30 16.89 -11.86
CA LEU A 254 22.63 17.32 -13.07
C LEU A 254 23.60 17.56 -14.23
N LEU A 255 24.76 18.19 -13.98
CA LEU A 255 25.79 18.41 -14.97
C LEU A 255 26.44 17.10 -15.42
N GLY A 256 26.63 16.16 -14.51
CA GLY A 256 27.11 14.82 -14.84
C GLY A 256 26.16 14.06 -15.76
N ALA A 257 24.85 14.13 -15.50
CA ALA A 257 23.83 13.48 -16.32
C ALA A 257 23.50 14.23 -17.61
N TYR A 258 23.54 15.57 -17.58
CA TYR A 258 23.13 16.46 -18.68
C TYR A 258 24.18 17.57 -18.91
N PRO A 259 25.30 17.32 -19.61
CA PRO A 259 26.36 18.31 -19.83
C PRO A 259 25.88 19.58 -20.56
N GLN A 260 24.76 19.50 -21.27
CA GLN A 260 24.14 20.65 -21.98
C GLN A 260 23.62 21.76 -21.06
N LEU A 261 23.52 21.48 -19.76
CA LEU A 261 23.09 22.44 -18.73
C LEU A 261 24.24 23.35 -18.25
N GLN A 262 25.46 23.17 -18.73
CA GLN A 262 26.60 23.96 -18.31
C GLN A 262 26.36 25.45 -18.53
N GLY A 263 26.46 26.25 -17.48
CA GLY A 263 26.20 27.68 -17.53
C GLY A 263 24.72 28.12 -17.56
N LYS A 264 23.77 27.15 -17.53
CA LYS A 264 22.32 27.41 -17.53
C LYS A 264 21.65 27.10 -16.18
N LEU A 265 22.36 26.44 -15.27
CA LEU A 265 21.92 26.20 -13.90
C LEU A 265 22.05 27.48 -13.10
N GLY A 266 21.00 27.87 -12.40
CA GLY A 266 20.94 29.05 -11.54
C GLY A 266 20.27 28.73 -10.22
N ALA A 267 20.19 29.73 -9.33
CA ALA A 267 19.42 29.60 -8.11
C ALA A 267 17.97 29.25 -8.44
N ALA A 268 17.35 28.44 -7.56
CA ALA A 268 15.97 28.01 -7.73
C ALA A 268 15.05 29.23 -7.93
N THR A 269 14.39 29.30 -9.07
CA THR A 269 13.50 30.41 -9.45
C THR A 269 12.14 30.33 -8.78
N MET A 270 11.82 29.18 -8.18
CA MET A 270 10.55 28.93 -7.49
C MET A 270 10.81 28.58 -6.03
N ASP A 271 10.07 29.21 -5.13
CA ASP A 271 10.08 28.86 -3.72
C ASP A 271 9.24 27.59 -3.49
N ILE A 272 9.86 26.52 -3.04
CA ILE A 272 9.19 25.25 -2.71
C ILE A 272 8.91 25.25 -1.21
N THR A 273 7.66 24.98 -0.85
CA THR A 273 7.24 24.78 0.54
C THR A 273 8.03 23.62 1.15
N LYS A 274 8.60 23.82 2.33
CA LYS A 274 9.43 22.84 3.03
C LYS A 274 8.83 22.53 4.39
N TYR A 275 9.06 21.32 4.86
CA TYR A 275 8.84 20.98 6.25
C TYR A 275 9.84 21.73 7.15
N VAL A 276 9.45 21.94 8.40
CA VAL A 276 10.40 22.38 9.42
C VAL A 276 11.17 21.16 9.88
N TYR A 277 12.44 21.08 9.52
CA TYR A 277 13.36 20.03 9.92
C TYR A 277 14.14 20.44 11.19
N ASP A 278 14.64 19.45 11.90
CA ASP A 278 15.53 19.69 13.04
C ASP A 278 16.90 20.21 12.58
N ASP A 279 17.34 19.75 11.39
CA ASP A 279 18.55 20.19 10.73
C ASP A 279 18.26 21.21 9.63
N ALA A 280 19.19 22.13 9.39
CA ALA A 280 19.10 23.06 8.28
C ALA A 280 19.30 22.32 6.94
N VAL A 281 18.32 22.43 6.05
CA VAL A 281 18.45 21.89 4.68
C VAL A 281 19.26 22.87 3.84
N ASP A 282 20.45 22.46 3.40
CA ASP A 282 21.23 23.23 2.45
C ASP A 282 20.57 23.21 1.08
N THR A 283 20.20 24.40 0.60
CA THR A 283 19.61 24.59 -0.74
C THR A 283 20.59 25.26 -1.71
N ASN A 284 21.84 25.51 -1.28
CA ASN A 284 22.86 26.06 -2.15
C ASN A 284 23.26 25.01 -3.21
N ASN A 285 23.62 25.49 -4.40
CA ASN A 285 24.02 24.63 -5.51
C ASN A 285 23.00 23.56 -5.91
N LYS A 286 21.68 23.82 -5.69
CA LYS A 286 20.59 22.95 -6.13
C LYS A 286 19.69 23.65 -7.12
N SER A 287 19.23 22.89 -8.11
CA SER A 287 18.25 23.35 -9.09
C SER A 287 16.95 22.57 -9.00
N ILE A 288 15.86 23.20 -9.39
CA ILE A 288 14.55 22.61 -9.45
C ILE A 288 14.43 21.83 -10.74
N VAL A 289 14.22 20.53 -10.63
CA VAL A 289 13.86 19.63 -11.72
C VAL A 289 12.36 19.45 -11.71
N VAL A 290 11.73 19.65 -12.85
CA VAL A 290 10.29 19.50 -13.02
C VAL A 290 10.00 18.34 -13.96
N ASP A 291 9.25 17.39 -13.46
CA ASP A 291 8.66 16.28 -14.22
C ASP A 291 7.21 16.66 -14.54
N TRP A 292 6.96 17.04 -15.77
CA TRP A 292 5.65 17.45 -16.26
C TRP A 292 4.98 16.34 -17.03
N TYR A 293 3.83 15.90 -16.54
CA TYR A 293 2.96 14.91 -17.18
C TYR A 293 1.70 15.62 -17.69
N TYR A 294 1.28 15.30 -18.92
CA TYR A 294 0.03 15.81 -19.46
C TYR A 294 -0.62 14.80 -20.39
N LYS A 295 -1.95 14.91 -20.53
CA LYS A 295 -2.75 14.02 -21.36
C LYS A 295 -3.19 14.73 -22.63
N LYS A 296 -2.99 14.06 -23.77
CA LYS A 296 -3.41 14.52 -25.10
C LYS A 296 -4.21 13.42 -25.78
N SER A 297 -5.25 13.79 -26.53
CA SER A 297 -5.98 12.83 -27.35
C SER A 297 -5.32 12.73 -28.71
N VAL A 298 -4.82 11.55 -29.04
CA VAL A 298 -4.23 11.21 -30.34
C VAL A 298 -5.05 10.08 -30.92
N ASN A 299 -5.64 10.27 -32.12
CA ASN A 299 -6.47 9.27 -32.80
C ASN A 299 -7.59 8.66 -31.94
N GLY A 300 -8.18 9.47 -31.03
CA GLY A 300 -9.27 9.05 -30.14
C GLY A 300 -8.81 8.27 -28.88
N LYS A 301 -7.52 8.03 -28.73
CA LYS A 301 -6.92 7.48 -27.51
C LYS A 301 -6.33 8.59 -26.65
N THR A 302 -6.45 8.46 -25.34
CA THR A 302 -5.77 9.34 -24.40
C THR A 302 -4.34 8.85 -24.23
N VAL A 303 -3.38 9.66 -24.63
CA VAL A 303 -1.94 9.39 -24.56
C VAL A 303 -1.36 10.24 -23.45
N LEU A 304 -0.51 9.62 -22.61
CA LEU A 304 0.24 10.29 -21.55
C LEU A 304 1.60 10.73 -22.08
N HIS A 305 1.83 12.03 -22.13
CA HIS A 305 3.13 12.61 -22.44
C HIS A 305 3.88 13.00 -21.17
N TYR A 306 5.20 12.99 -21.28
CA TYR A 306 6.11 13.31 -20.20
C TYR A 306 7.21 14.24 -20.69
N VAL A 307 7.48 15.28 -19.92
CA VAL A 307 8.56 16.24 -20.17
C VAL A 307 9.36 16.44 -18.89
N LYS A 308 10.66 16.31 -18.97
CA LYS A 308 11.59 16.64 -17.91
C LYS A 308 12.34 17.91 -18.30
N TYR A 309 12.33 18.91 -17.41
CA TYR A 309 13.02 20.16 -17.67
C TYR A 309 13.59 20.79 -16.39
N VAL A 310 14.58 21.67 -16.56
CA VAL A 310 15.18 22.45 -15.50
C VAL A 310 15.16 23.92 -15.95
N ASN A 311 14.57 24.79 -15.15
CA ASN A 311 14.32 26.19 -15.54
C ASN A 311 13.53 26.25 -16.88
N ASP A 312 14.14 26.75 -17.94
CA ASP A 312 13.56 26.83 -19.30
C ASP A 312 14.16 25.81 -20.28
N GLU A 313 15.06 24.92 -19.81
CA GLU A 313 15.76 23.96 -20.66
C GLU A 313 15.11 22.57 -20.60
N VAL A 314 14.70 22.06 -21.74
CA VAL A 314 14.12 20.71 -21.87
C VAL A 314 15.24 19.67 -21.84
N LEU A 315 15.16 18.75 -20.89
CA LEU A 315 16.08 17.62 -20.77
C LEU A 315 15.60 16.42 -21.60
N PHE A 316 14.32 16.16 -21.54
CA PHE A 316 13.65 15.08 -22.26
C PHE A 316 12.19 15.46 -22.51
N ALA A 317 11.66 15.12 -23.68
CA ALA A 317 10.24 15.26 -23.98
C ALA A 317 9.78 14.12 -24.89
N THR A 318 8.72 13.44 -24.52
CA THR A 318 8.15 12.32 -25.30
C THR A 318 7.63 12.75 -26.67
N GLU A 319 7.09 13.96 -26.82
CA GLU A 319 6.64 14.46 -28.13
C GLU A 319 7.80 14.80 -29.08
N ASN A 320 9.00 15.03 -28.55
CA ASN A 320 10.18 15.29 -29.35
C ASN A 320 10.90 14.00 -29.81
N ASP A 321 10.54 12.84 -29.21
CA ASP A 321 11.10 11.54 -29.55
C ASP A 321 10.12 10.78 -30.46
N PRO A 322 10.54 10.40 -31.71
CA PRO A 322 9.67 9.68 -32.64
C PRO A 322 9.08 8.38 -32.08
N ASN A 323 9.79 7.73 -31.15
CA ASN A 323 9.35 6.47 -30.57
C ASN A 323 8.18 6.65 -29.60
N PHE A 324 8.06 7.81 -28.97
CA PHE A 324 7.05 8.10 -27.96
C PHE A 324 5.99 9.11 -28.41
N ALA A 325 6.17 9.76 -29.55
CA ALA A 325 5.28 10.82 -30.02
C ALA A 325 3.82 10.35 -30.19
N GLU A 326 3.60 9.11 -30.67
CA GLU A 326 2.27 8.54 -30.85
C GLU A 326 1.84 7.63 -29.70
N THR A 327 2.76 6.94 -29.03
CA THR A 327 2.48 5.96 -27.98
C THR A 327 2.47 6.56 -26.60
N GLY A 328 3.14 7.69 -26.40
CA GLY A 328 3.31 8.33 -25.10
C GLY A 328 4.36 7.64 -24.21
N TRP A 329 4.47 8.11 -22.96
CA TRP A 329 5.44 7.59 -22.00
C TRP A 329 5.04 6.21 -21.48
N TYR A 330 3.78 6.07 -21.06
CA TYR A 330 3.19 4.80 -20.65
C TYR A 330 1.98 4.47 -21.53
N SER A 331 1.93 3.26 -22.06
CA SER A 331 0.89 2.79 -22.98
C SER A 331 -0.51 2.79 -22.38
N HIS A 332 -0.62 2.67 -21.05
CA HIS A 332 -1.88 2.69 -20.31
C HIS A 332 -2.53 4.10 -20.19
N GLY A 333 -1.81 5.18 -20.51
CA GLY A 333 -2.33 6.56 -20.50
C GLY A 333 -2.72 7.12 -19.13
N MET A 334 -2.31 6.48 -18.02
CA MET A 334 -2.57 6.95 -16.66
C MET A 334 -1.35 7.65 -16.06
N TYR A 335 -1.58 8.65 -15.22
CA TYR A 335 -0.51 9.22 -14.40
C TYR A 335 0.05 8.17 -13.45
N PRO A 336 1.39 8.07 -13.27
CA PRO A 336 2.03 7.05 -12.44
C PRO A 336 1.92 7.36 -10.94
N PHE A 337 0.80 7.93 -10.50
CA PHE A 337 0.57 8.34 -9.12
C PHE A 337 -0.77 7.80 -8.63
N VAL A 338 -0.74 7.14 -7.47
CA VAL A 338 -1.92 6.63 -6.79
C VAL A 338 -2.09 7.32 -5.46
N PHE A 339 -3.24 7.96 -5.28
CA PHE A 339 -3.61 8.64 -4.03
C PHE A 339 -4.36 7.68 -3.11
N ASP A 340 -3.86 7.54 -1.91
CA ASP A 340 -4.51 6.86 -0.79
C ASP A 340 -5.02 7.91 0.19
N VAL A 341 -6.34 8.06 0.26
CA VAL A 341 -7.01 9.14 1.00
C VAL A 341 -7.72 8.56 2.22
N LEU A 342 -7.49 9.18 3.39
CA LEU A 342 -8.11 8.77 4.65
C LEU A 342 -9.55 9.25 4.74
N PHE A 343 -9.75 10.55 4.92
CA PHE A 343 -11.07 11.19 4.96
C PHE A 343 -11.19 12.13 3.76
N PRO A 344 -11.93 11.75 2.70
CA PRO A 344 -11.96 12.51 1.47
C PRO A 344 -12.66 13.87 1.66
N THR A 345 -12.14 14.89 0.98
CA THR A 345 -12.74 16.23 0.91
C THR A 345 -13.37 16.43 -0.46
N GLU A 346 -14.57 16.98 -0.52
CA GLU A 346 -15.25 17.24 -1.79
C GLU A 346 -14.48 18.28 -2.63
N GLY A 347 -14.46 18.06 -3.95
CA GLY A 347 -13.82 18.96 -4.92
C GLY A 347 -12.29 18.87 -4.98
N THR A 348 -11.65 17.99 -4.22
CA THR A 348 -10.21 17.77 -4.27
C THR A 348 -9.88 16.28 -4.28
N PRO A 349 -8.73 15.85 -4.85
CA PRO A 349 -8.29 14.46 -4.78
C PRO A 349 -7.65 14.13 -3.43
N THR A 350 -7.62 15.07 -2.48
CA THR A 350 -6.98 14.95 -1.18
C THR A 350 -8.01 14.91 -0.05
N GLY A 351 -7.57 14.55 1.13
CA GLY A 351 -8.39 14.46 2.31
C GLY A 351 -7.76 15.13 3.53
N PHE A 352 -8.29 14.83 4.71
CA PHE A 352 -7.75 15.27 5.99
C PHE A 352 -7.42 14.06 6.87
N GLY A 353 -6.52 14.26 7.84
CA GLY A 353 -5.96 13.22 8.69
C GLY A 353 -6.50 13.25 10.12
N TYR A 354 -6.00 12.33 10.94
CA TYR A 354 -6.36 12.29 12.37
C TYR A 354 -5.88 13.52 13.15
N ILE A 355 -4.77 14.13 12.71
CA ILE A 355 -4.30 15.37 13.34
C ILE A 355 -5.30 16.49 13.13
N ASP A 356 -5.84 16.64 11.91
CA ASP A 356 -6.84 17.65 11.61
C ASP A 356 -8.09 17.51 12.49
N VAL A 357 -8.47 16.27 12.84
CA VAL A 357 -9.63 15.95 13.68
C VAL A 357 -9.33 16.21 15.16
N GLY A 358 -8.14 15.83 15.63
CA GLY A 358 -7.83 15.81 17.06
C GLY A 358 -7.07 17.03 17.59
N LYS A 359 -6.50 17.90 16.73
CA LYS A 359 -5.62 18.99 17.15
C LYS A 359 -6.28 19.99 18.08
N ASP A 360 -7.57 20.27 17.90
CA ASP A 360 -8.27 21.22 18.78
C ASP A 360 -8.45 20.64 20.18
N SER A 361 -8.87 19.38 20.31
CA SER A 361 -8.94 18.70 21.61
C SER A 361 -7.58 18.60 22.28
N GLN A 362 -6.51 18.31 21.52
CA GLN A 362 -5.13 18.31 22.01
C GLN A 362 -4.69 19.68 22.54
N ALA A 363 -5.04 20.75 21.82
CA ALA A 363 -4.73 22.12 22.26
C ALA A 363 -5.41 22.46 23.60
N TYR A 364 -6.66 22.04 23.80
CA TYR A 364 -7.35 22.23 25.08
C TYR A 364 -6.73 21.42 26.20
N ILE A 365 -6.29 20.18 25.95
CA ILE A 365 -5.59 19.34 26.92
C ILE A 365 -4.30 20.03 27.37
N ASP A 366 -3.48 20.50 26.44
CA ASP A 366 -2.20 21.15 26.74
C ASP A 366 -2.38 22.46 27.50
N ARG A 367 -3.36 23.30 27.10
CA ARG A 367 -3.71 24.54 27.84
C ARG A 367 -4.29 24.25 29.22
N GLY A 368 -5.11 23.21 29.38
CA GLY A 368 -5.63 22.76 30.66
C GLY A 368 -4.50 22.34 31.60
N ASN A 369 -3.58 21.52 31.10
CA ASN A 369 -2.39 21.11 31.84
C ASN A 369 -1.49 22.29 32.19
N GLN A 370 -1.32 23.28 31.28
CA GLN A 370 -0.59 24.51 31.55
C GLN A 370 -1.22 25.31 32.72
N ALA A 371 -2.55 25.45 32.71
CA ALA A 371 -3.25 26.16 33.78
C ALA A 371 -3.08 25.47 35.14
N ILE A 372 -3.18 24.13 35.15
CA ILE A 372 -2.97 23.31 36.37
C ILE A 372 -1.54 23.48 36.88
N MET A 373 -0.52 23.36 36.00
CA MET A 373 0.88 23.48 36.36
C MET A 373 1.22 24.89 36.87
N LYS A 374 0.72 25.95 36.21
CA LYS A 374 0.90 27.33 36.66
C LYS A 374 0.31 27.58 38.05
N ASN A 375 -0.91 27.06 38.28
CA ASN A 375 -1.54 27.18 39.61
C ASN A 375 -0.71 26.43 40.67
N MET A 376 -0.28 25.21 40.37
CA MET A 376 0.55 24.41 41.26
C MET A 376 1.85 25.13 41.60
N LEU A 377 2.58 25.65 40.59
CA LEU A 377 3.83 26.39 40.79
C LEU A 377 3.62 27.69 41.56
N SER A 378 2.50 28.41 41.30
CA SER A 378 2.16 29.63 42.02
C SER A 378 1.87 29.37 43.48
N ASN A 379 1.17 28.25 43.78
CA ASN A 379 0.84 27.86 45.16
C ASN A 379 2.03 27.23 45.89
N ALA A 380 2.97 26.63 45.18
CA ALA A 380 4.21 26.07 45.74
C ALA A 380 5.18 27.13 46.24
N LYS A 381 5.08 28.34 45.71
CA LYS A 381 5.88 29.50 46.17
C LYS A 381 4.99 30.42 46.98
N PRO A 382 4.96 30.30 48.34
CA PRO A 382 4.17 31.18 49.18
C PRO A 382 4.60 32.62 48.94
N ARG A 383 3.62 33.51 48.76
CA ARG A 383 3.80 34.95 48.65
C ARG A 383 3.25 35.59 49.90
N TYR A 384 3.89 36.67 50.30
CA TYR A 384 3.49 37.42 51.51
C TYR A 384 3.33 38.90 51.16
N PHE A 385 2.31 39.51 51.71
CA PHE A 385 2.25 40.96 51.82
C PHE A 385 3.08 41.37 53.00
N ILE A 386 4.13 42.14 52.81
CA ILE A 386 4.99 42.66 53.85
C ILE A 386 4.73 44.17 53.94
N ARG A 387 4.51 44.66 55.15
CA ARG A 387 4.31 46.09 55.37
C ARG A 387 5.62 46.81 55.16
N ASN A 388 5.61 47.89 54.37
CA ASN A 388 6.80 48.67 54.04
C ASN A 388 7.10 49.73 55.13
N ASP A 389 7.15 49.31 56.39
CA ASP A 389 7.43 50.12 57.56
C ASP A 389 8.76 49.76 58.26
N GLY A 390 9.54 48.86 57.65
CA GLY A 390 10.81 48.38 58.18
C GLY A 390 10.62 47.37 59.36
N SER A 391 9.38 46.96 59.67
CA SER A 391 9.10 46.02 60.79
C SER A 391 9.65 44.64 60.57
N VAL A 392 9.92 44.25 59.33
CA VAL A 392 10.41 42.91 58.93
C VAL A 392 11.72 43.05 58.16
N ASN A 393 12.72 42.27 58.55
CA ASN A 393 13.96 42.13 57.76
C ASN A 393 13.73 41.17 56.60
N GLU A 394 13.48 41.70 55.40
CA GLU A 394 13.15 40.91 54.20
C GLU A 394 14.30 40.00 53.75
N GLU A 395 15.57 40.46 53.93
CA GLU A 395 16.74 39.67 53.57
C GLU A 395 16.91 38.42 54.46
N GLU A 396 16.70 38.57 55.75
CA GLU A 396 16.78 37.43 56.67
C GLU A 396 15.55 36.51 56.56
N TYR A 397 14.36 37.05 56.28
CA TYR A 397 13.16 36.29 56.02
C TYR A 397 13.25 35.44 54.74
N ALA A 398 13.91 35.96 53.70
CA ALA A 398 14.12 35.24 52.47
C ALA A 398 15.22 34.18 52.55
N ASP A 399 16.14 34.26 53.50
CA ASP A 399 17.24 33.35 53.73
C ASP A 399 16.84 32.16 54.61
N THR A 400 16.46 31.06 53.96
CA THR A 400 16.04 29.81 54.65
C THR A 400 17.17 29.11 55.41
N THR A 401 18.40 29.57 55.34
CA THR A 401 19.56 29.01 56.07
C THR A 401 19.73 29.60 57.48
N LYS A 402 19.03 30.69 57.78
CA LYS A 402 19.07 31.34 59.09
C LYS A 402 17.97 30.85 60.01
N ASP A 403 18.35 30.43 61.20
CA ASP A 403 17.40 29.98 62.24
C ASP A 403 16.67 31.12 62.92
N PHE A 404 17.21 32.36 62.88
CA PHE A 404 16.66 33.52 63.53
C PHE A 404 16.45 34.67 62.57
N ILE A 405 15.30 35.31 62.67
CA ILE A 405 14.93 36.51 61.90
C ILE A 405 14.82 37.68 62.87
N HIS A 406 15.63 38.70 62.62
CA HIS A 406 15.58 39.92 63.46
C HIS A 406 14.41 40.80 63.02
N VAL A 407 13.58 41.18 63.95
CA VAL A 407 12.38 42.02 63.71
C VAL A 407 12.41 43.26 64.58
N ASP A 408 11.83 44.37 64.12
CA ASP A 408 11.73 45.61 64.87
C ASP A 408 10.56 45.53 65.87
N SER A 409 10.55 46.41 66.84
CA SER A 409 9.53 46.55 67.88
C SER A 409 8.10 46.79 67.38
N ASN A 410 7.97 47.20 66.12
CA ASN A 410 6.71 47.52 65.45
C ASN A 410 6.06 46.30 64.78
N LEU A 411 6.60 45.09 64.97
CA LEU A 411 6.05 43.85 64.35
C LEU A 411 4.63 43.61 64.92
N GLY A 412 3.62 43.79 64.07
CA GLY A 412 2.22 43.44 64.31
C GLY A 412 1.79 42.16 63.64
N GLN A 413 0.65 41.62 64.05
CA GLN A 413 0.07 40.44 63.39
C GLN A 413 -0.18 40.67 61.89
N ASP A 414 -0.35 41.93 61.44
CA ASP A 414 -0.60 42.33 60.05
C ASP A 414 0.66 42.68 59.30
N SER A 415 1.86 42.57 59.91
CA SER A 415 3.14 42.96 59.24
C SER A 415 3.51 41.97 58.12
N ILE A 416 3.12 40.70 58.24
CA ILE A 416 3.29 39.66 57.18
C ILE A 416 1.95 38.96 57.02
N LEU A 417 1.34 39.13 55.90
CA LEU A 417 0.10 38.45 55.53
C LEU A 417 0.34 37.48 54.38
N PRO A 418 0.09 36.14 54.57
CA PRO A 418 0.23 35.22 53.47
C PRO A 418 -0.79 35.53 52.37
N VAL A 419 -0.35 35.59 51.15
CA VAL A 419 -1.25 35.61 49.98
C VAL A 419 -1.79 34.18 49.81
N THR A 420 -3.03 33.96 50.27
CA THR A 420 -3.68 32.67 50.09
C THR A 420 -3.94 32.39 48.64
N GLY A 421 -3.22 31.43 48.06
CA GLY A 421 -3.50 30.95 46.72
C GLY A 421 -4.87 30.26 46.68
N ASN A 422 -5.65 30.54 45.66
CA ASN A 422 -6.89 29.80 45.45
C ASN A 422 -6.59 28.39 45.00
N PRO A 423 -6.97 27.33 45.71
CA PRO A 423 -6.80 25.97 45.25
C PRO A 423 -7.58 25.78 43.96
N LEU A 424 -7.00 25.02 43.04
CA LEU A 424 -7.63 24.73 41.76
C LEU A 424 -8.88 23.87 42.03
N SER A 425 -10.00 24.22 41.42
CA SER A 425 -11.21 23.39 41.47
C SER A 425 -10.99 22.11 40.67
N ASN A 426 -11.53 20.97 41.15
CA ASN A 426 -11.49 19.67 40.46
C ASN A 426 -12.08 19.73 39.04
N ILE A 427 -12.93 20.72 38.76
CA ILE A 427 -13.52 20.93 37.42
C ILE A 427 -12.47 21.05 36.31
N TYR A 428 -11.28 21.61 36.58
CA TYR A 428 -10.23 21.74 35.59
C TYR A 428 -9.66 20.37 35.20
N VAL A 429 -9.45 19.48 36.18
CA VAL A 429 -8.98 18.11 35.95
C VAL A 429 -10.06 17.32 35.22
N GLU A 430 -11.32 17.48 35.58
CA GLU A 430 -12.44 16.83 34.94
C GLU A 430 -12.59 17.26 33.45
N VAL A 431 -12.45 18.55 33.14
CA VAL A 431 -12.47 19.06 31.78
C VAL A 431 -11.32 18.48 30.96
N VAL A 432 -10.11 18.39 31.51
CA VAL A 432 -8.97 17.77 30.81
C VAL A 432 -9.23 16.31 30.51
N ASN A 433 -9.74 15.55 31.50
CA ASN A 433 -10.08 14.14 31.32
C ASN A 433 -11.20 13.95 30.27
N ASN A 434 -12.25 14.77 30.31
CA ASN A 434 -13.30 14.75 29.30
C ASN A 434 -12.76 15.03 27.89
N LYS A 435 -11.78 15.93 27.74
CA LYS A 435 -11.14 16.20 26.46
C LYS A 435 -10.24 15.07 25.99
N ILE A 436 -9.60 14.33 26.89
CA ILE A 436 -8.85 13.12 26.56
C ILE A 436 -9.81 12.03 26.07
N ASP A 437 -10.93 11.84 26.76
CA ASP A 437 -11.93 10.85 26.36
C ASP A 437 -12.58 11.19 25.04
N GLU A 438 -12.90 12.48 24.78
CA GLU A 438 -13.39 12.96 23.50
C GLU A 438 -12.40 12.68 22.38
N LEU A 439 -11.10 12.92 22.60
CA LEU A 439 -10.05 12.64 21.62
C LEU A 439 -9.95 11.14 21.34
N LYS A 440 -9.98 10.28 22.35
CA LYS A 440 -9.96 8.82 22.21
C LYS A 440 -11.18 8.32 21.42
N GLU A 441 -12.38 8.82 21.72
CA GLU A 441 -13.62 8.44 21.04
C GLU A 441 -13.61 8.88 19.58
N THR A 442 -13.23 10.14 19.34
CA THR A 442 -13.24 10.74 17.99
C THR A 442 -12.22 10.09 17.05
N THR A 443 -11.06 9.71 17.58
CA THR A 443 -10.02 9.02 16.79
C THR A 443 -10.23 7.51 16.75
N GLY A 444 -11.18 6.95 17.52
CA GLY A 444 -11.41 5.52 17.62
C GLY A 444 -10.28 4.76 18.28
N ASN A 445 -9.46 5.43 19.09
CA ASN A 445 -8.36 4.84 19.84
C ASN A 445 -8.83 4.51 21.26
N ARG A 446 -9.80 3.60 21.36
CA ARG A 446 -10.42 3.20 22.63
C ARG A 446 -9.51 2.25 23.40
N ASP A 447 -9.62 2.26 24.73
CA ASP A 447 -8.82 1.41 25.61
C ASP A 447 -8.95 -0.09 25.30
N ILE A 448 -10.12 -0.52 24.79
CA ILE A 448 -10.37 -1.90 24.35
C ILE A 448 -9.52 -2.25 23.11
N SER A 449 -9.31 -1.30 22.18
CA SER A 449 -8.47 -1.50 20.99
C SER A 449 -6.99 -1.64 21.36
N THR A 450 -6.58 -1.07 22.49
CA THR A 450 -5.19 -1.09 22.99
C THR A 450 -4.92 -2.18 24.03
N GLY A 451 -5.89 -3.11 24.24
CA GLY A 451 -5.75 -4.23 25.18
C GLY A 451 -6.24 -3.94 26.59
N GLY A 452 -6.85 -2.78 26.85
CA GLY A 452 -7.51 -2.47 28.10
C GLY A 452 -8.78 -3.32 28.29
N THR A 453 -8.90 -4.07 29.38
CA THR A 453 -10.11 -4.83 29.70
C THR A 453 -11.03 -4.02 30.63
N THR A 454 -12.30 -3.90 30.22
CA THR A 454 -13.32 -3.33 31.13
C THR A 454 -13.59 -4.31 32.24
N SER A 455 -13.56 -3.86 33.50
CA SER A 455 -13.79 -4.71 34.66
C SER A 455 -15.15 -5.41 34.56
N GLY A 456 -15.16 -6.75 34.66
CA GLY A 456 -16.38 -7.57 34.63
C GLY A 456 -16.64 -8.37 33.35
N VAL A 457 -15.87 -8.18 32.27
CA VAL A 457 -16.01 -8.97 31.04
C VAL A 457 -14.89 -10.02 30.99
N THR A 458 -15.25 -11.28 31.29
CA THR A 458 -14.30 -12.41 31.33
C THR A 458 -14.48 -13.41 30.16
N ALA A 459 -15.59 -13.32 29.42
CA ALA A 459 -15.85 -14.22 28.32
C ALA A 459 -15.04 -13.81 27.07
N ALA A 460 -14.19 -14.68 26.54
CA ALA A 460 -13.35 -14.44 25.37
C ALA A 460 -14.18 -13.99 24.15
N SER A 461 -15.36 -14.55 23.93
CA SER A 461 -16.27 -14.16 22.86
C SER A 461 -16.82 -12.74 23.00
N ALA A 462 -17.07 -12.28 24.22
CA ALA A 462 -17.53 -10.90 24.47
C ALA A 462 -16.39 -9.89 24.24
N ILE A 463 -15.17 -10.23 24.66
CA ILE A 463 -13.97 -9.41 24.39
C ILE A 463 -13.73 -9.31 22.89
N ALA A 464 -13.80 -10.42 22.16
CA ALA A 464 -13.66 -10.44 20.70
C ALA A 464 -14.73 -9.57 20.00
N ALA A 465 -15.99 -9.65 20.42
CA ALA A 465 -17.07 -8.83 19.86
C ALA A 465 -16.88 -7.33 20.15
N MET A 466 -16.35 -6.97 21.34
CA MET A 466 -16.02 -5.59 21.66
C MET A 466 -14.82 -5.06 20.87
N GLN A 467 -13.78 -5.88 20.67
CA GLN A 467 -12.64 -5.54 19.82
C GLN A 467 -13.08 -5.38 18.37
N GLU A 468 -13.96 -6.25 17.88
CA GLU A 468 -14.52 -6.13 16.54
C GLU A 468 -15.34 -4.84 16.36
N ALA A 469 -16.15 -4.48 17.35
CA ALA A 469 -16.90 -3.22 17.33
C ALA A 469 -15.96 -2.00 17.40
N GLY A 470 -14.89 -2.05 18.18
CA GLY A 470 -13.87 -0.99 18.28
C GLY A 470 -13.06 -0.79 17.01
N SER A 471 -12.86 -1.83 16.22
CA SER A 471 -12.03 -1.80 15.00
C SER A 471 -12.75 -1.27 13.75
N LYS A 472 -14.02 -0.84 13.82
CA LYS A 472 -14.80 -0.39 12.64
C LYS A 472 -14.12 0.72 11.84
N LEU A 473 -13.57 1.73 12.52
CA LEU A 473 -12.91 2.86 11.89
C LEU A 473 -11.60 2.45 11.21
N SER A 474 -10.82 1.57 11.85
CA SER A 474 -9.60 1.00 11.26
C SER A 474 -9.92 0.13 10.04
N ARG A 475 -11.00 -0.65 10.05
CA ARG A 475 -11.44 -1.44 8.90
C ARG A 475 -11.85 -0.59 7.71
N ASP A 476 -12.52 0.55 7.92
CA ASP A 476 -12.87 1.47 6.83
C ASP A 476 -11.62 2.11 6.22
N ASN A 477 -10.66 2.51 7.06
CA ASN A 477 -9.36 3.00 6.61
C ASN A 477 -8.61 1.95 5.78
N ASN A 478 -8.55 0.69 6.24
CA ASN A 478 -7.90 -0.40 5.51
C ASN A 478 -8.58 -0.67 4.16
N LYS A 479 -9.92 -0.61 4.08
CA LYS A 479 -10.64 -0.70 2.79
C LYS A 479 -10.28 0.43 1.83
N ALA A 480 -10.04 1.65 2.34
CA ALA A 480 -9.57 2.76 1.51
C ALA A 480 -8.17 2.48 0.96
N SER A 481 -7.23 2.01 1.80
CA SER A 481 -5.90 1.59 1.37
C SER A 481 -5.94 0.44 0.35
N TYR A 482 -6.83 -0.54 0.53
CA TYR A 482 -6.97 -1.65 -0.42
C TYR A 482 -7.49 -1.19 -1.79
N ARG A 483 -8.36 -0.17 -1.83
CA ARG A 483 -8.76 0.44 -3.11
C ARG A 483 -7.59 1.14 -3.81
N ALA A 484 -6.71 1.82 -3.06
CA ALA A 484 -5.49 2.42 -3.60
C ALA A 484 -4.51 1.33 -4.06
N PHE A 485 -4.30 0.30 -3.27
CA PHE A 485 -3.44 -0.84 -3.62
C PHE A 485 -3.92 -1.59 -4.88
N ARG A 486 -5.25 -1.76 -5.04
CA ARG A 486 -5.80 -2.31 -6.29
C ARG A 486 -5.39 -1.49 -7.51
N LYS A 487 -5.48 -0.15 -7.45
CA LYS A 487 -5.04 0.73 -8.54
C LYS A 487 -3.54 0.61 -8.80
N LEU A 488 -2.74 0.47 -7.74
CA LEU A 488 -1.30 0.24 -7.84
C LEU A 488 -1.01 -1.07 -8.58
N CYS A 489 -1.67 -2.17 -8.22
CA CYS A 489 -1.50 -3.46 -8.91
C CYS A 489 -1.92 -3.40 -10.39
N VAL A 490 -2.99 -2.67 -10.74
CA VAL A 490 -3.35 -2.43 -12.14
C VAL A 490 -2.20 -1.76 -12.89
N MET A 491 -1.57 -0.74 -12.32
CA MET A 491 -0.44 -0.05 -12.93
C MET A 491 0.79 -0.96 -13.05
N ILE A 492 1.04 -1.81 -12.06
CA ILE A 492 2.12 -2.81 -12.12
C ILE A 492 1.90 -3.76 -13.32
N ILE A 493 0.68 -4.30 -13.47
CA ILE A 493 0.35 -5.20 -14.59
C ILE A 493 0.57 -4.49 -15.94
N GLU A 494 0.17 -3.23 -16.06
CA GLU A 494 0.37 -2.46 -17.29
C GLU A 494 1.86 -2.18 -17.56
N LEU A 495 2.67 -1.92 -16.53
CA LEU A 495 4.12 -1.78 -16.69
C LEU A 495 4.78 -3.12 -17.07
N ILE A 496 4.34 -4.23 -16.50
CA ILE A 496 4.78 -5.57 -16.91
C ILE A 496 4.43 -5.80 -18.38
N ARG A 497 3.20 -5.45 -18.79
CA ARG A 497 2.77 -5.57 -20.20
C ARG A 497 3.65 -4.78 -21.15
N GLN A 498 4.08 -3.59 -20.76
CA GLN A 498 4.87 -2.71 -21.62
C GLN A 498 6.36 -3.06 -21.65
N PHE A 499 6.95 -3.46 -20.52
CA PHE A 499 8.42 -3.47 -20.38
C PHE A 499 9.04 -4.85 -20.11
N TYR A 500 8.24 -5.91 -19.82
CA TYR A 500 8.78 -7.25 -19.57
C TYR A 500 8.90 -8.07 -20.84
N ASP A 501 9.49 -7.49 -21.88
CA ASP A 501 9.72 -8.10 -23.19
C ASP A 501 10.73 -9.25 -23.14
N LEU A 502 11.72 -9.17 -22.25
CA LEU A 502 12.71 -10.22 -22.03
C LEU A 502 12.31 -11.14 -20.88
N PRO A 503 12.55 -12.47 -21.02
CA PRO A 503 12.27 -13.42 -19.94
C PRO A 503 13.06 -13.10 -18.67
N ARG A 504 12.37 -13.03 -17.54
CA ARG A 504 12.93 -12.79 -16.22
C ARG A 504 12.70 -13.99 -15.33
N CYS A 505 13.69 -14.31 -14.48
CA CYS A 505 13.56 -15.39 -13.53
C CYS A 505 13.06 -14.88 -12.18
N PHE A 506 11.95 -15.45 -11.70
CA PHE A 506 11.40 -15.19 -10.39
C PHE A 506 11.54 -16.42 -9.51
N ARG A 507 11.96 -16.21 -8.25
CA ARG A 507 11.94 -17.23 -7.22
C ARG A 507 10.66 -17.10 -6.42
N ILE A 508 9.75 -18.02 -6.64
CA ILE A 508 8.45 -18.05 -5.95
C ILE A 508 8.55 -19.06 -4.83
N MET A 509 8.17 -18.68 -3.62
CA MET A 509 8.04 -19.62 -2.51
C MET A 509 6.70 -20.34 -2.62
N GLY A 510 6.75 -21.65 -2.88
CA GLY A 510 5.54 -22.47 -2.88
C GLY A 510 4.93 -22.62 -1.49
N GLU A 511 3.68 -23.05 -1.41
CA GLU A 511 2.96 -23.27 -0.15
C GLU A 511 3.67 -24.21 0.81
N ASN A 512 4.47 -25.13 0.29
CA ASN A 512 5.25 -26.10 1.06
C ASN A 512 6.64 -25.57 1.48
N GLY A 513 6.93 -24.27 1.29
CA GLY A 513 8.24 -23.68 1.55
C GLY A 513 9.32 -24.05 0.52
N ALA A 514 8.99 -24.83 -0.51
CA ALA A 514 9.91 -25.16 -1.59
C ALA A 514 10.02 -23.98 -2.57
N ALA A 515 11.26 -23.57 -2.90
CA ALA A 515 11.47 -22.54 -3.90
C ALA A 515 11.22 -23.10 -5.31
N ARG A 516 10.35 -22.45 -6.08
CA ARG A 516 10.11 -22.71 -7.50
C ARG A 516 10.69 -21.54 -8.30
N TYR A 517 11.46 -21.84 -9.32
CA TYR A 517 11.99 -20.84 -10.25
C TYR A 517 11.10 -20.82 -11.49
N VAL A 518 10.60 -19.63 -11.83
CA VAL A 518 9.72 -19.42 -12.97
C VAL A 518 10.33 -18.35 -13.86
N GLN A 519 10.40 -18.65 -15.15
CA GLN A 519 10.72 -17.63 -16.16
C GLN A 519 9.42 -17.01 -16.65
N TYR A 520 9.34 -15.71 -16.63
CA TYR A 520 8.18 -14.95 -17.05
C TYR A 520 8.54 -13.85 -18.05
N SER A 521 7.71 -13.68 -19.05
CA SER A 521 7.73 -12.56 -19.99
C SER A 521 6.30 -12.09 -20.25
N ASN A 522 6.14 -10.91 -20.82
CA ASN A 522 4.83 -10.31 -21.07
C ASN A 522 4.06 -10.93 -22.25
N ALA A 523 4.57 -12.00 -22.87
CA ALA A 523 3.98 -12.58 -24.09
C ALA A 523 2.51 -13.00 -23.91
N GLY A 524 2.16 -13.52 -22.72
CA GLY A 524 0.80 -13.98 -22.43
C GLY A 524 -0.21 -12.85 -22.16
N ILE A 525 0.28 -11.66 -21.78
CA ILE A 525 -0.58 -10.50 -21.49
C ILE A 525 -0.59 -9.44 -22.60
N GLN A 526 0.18 -9.64 -23.68
CA GLN A 526 0.16 -8.80 -24.86
C GLN A 526 -1.17 -8.89 -25.60
N PRO A 527 -1.54 -7.86 -26.40
CA PRO A 527 -2.71 -7.94 -27.28
C PRO A 527 -2.64 -9.17 -28.19
N GLN A 528 -3.64 -10.04 -28.11
CA GLN A 528 -3.74 -11.29 -28.88
C GLN A 528 -4.68 -11.09 -30.07
N PHE A 529 -4.24 -11.50 -31.24
CA PHE A 529 -5.08 -11.48 -32.43
C PHE A 529 -6.15 -12.57 -32.36
N GLN A 530 -7.43 -12.22 -32.49
CA GLN A 530 -8.56 -13.14 -32.35
C GLN A 530 -8.87 -13.94 -33.63
N GLY A 531 -8.20 -13.67 -34.73
CA GLY A 531 -8.44 -14.34 -36.00
C GLY A 531 -9.55 -13.67 -36.84
N TYR A 532 -10.08 -14.46 -37.79
CA TYR A 532 -11.16 -14.03 -38.65
C TYR A 532 -12.38 -14.89 -38.38
N ASP A 533 -13.54 -14.28 -38.17
CA ASP A 533 -14.82 -14.95 -38.12
C ASP A 533 -15.70 -14.47 -39.27
N LEU A 534 -16.26 -15.40 -40.06
CA LEU A 534 -17.07 -15.12 -41.25
C LEU A 534 -16.39 -14.13 -42.24
N GLY A 535 -15.05 -14.11 -42.29
CA GLY A 535 -14.29 -13.20 -43.15
C GLY A 535 -14.12 -11.77 -42.63
N MET A 536 -14.61 -11.47 -41.45
CA MET A 536 -14.38 -10.21 -40.74
C MET A 536 -13.21 -10.34 -39.77
N ASP A 537 -12.35 -9.32 -39.73
CA ASP A 537 -11.26 -9.22 -38.78
C ASP A 537 -11.85 -8.96 -37.38
N MET A 538 -11.65 -9.91 -36.46
CA MET A 538 -12.13 -9.81 -35.08
C MET A 538 -11.26 -8.90 -34.20
N GLY A 539 -10.19 -8.36 -34.74
CA GLY A 539 -9.30 -7.44 -34.04
C GLY A 539 -8.41 -8.10 -33.00
N TYR A 540 -7.90 -7.27 -32.10
CA TYR A 540 -7.02 -7.70 -31.01
C TYR A 540 -7.78 -7.70 -29.69
N ARG A 541 -7.68 -8.81 -28.96
CA ARG A 541 -8.12 -8.92 -27.57
C ARG A 541 -6.95 -8.59 -26.65
N VAL A 542 -7.20 -7.77 -25.65
CA VAL A 542 -6.24 -7.49 -24.58
C VAL A 542 -6.68 -8.26 -23.33
N PRO A 543 -5.86 -9.18 -22.76
CA PRO A 543 -6.19 -9.84 -21.52
C PRO A 543 -6.41 -8.84 -20.39
N LEU A 544 -7.56 -8.97 -19.70
CA LEU A 544 -7.95 -8.12 -18.58
C LEU A 544 -8.08 -8.96 -17.31
N PHE A 545 -7.62 -8.40 -16.21
CA PHE A 545 -7.62 -9.06 -14.91
C PHE A 545 -8.41 -8.24 -13.89
N ASP A 546 -9.11 -8.94 -13.02
CA ASP A 546 -9.68 -8.35 -11.82
C ASP A 546 -8.73 -8.60 -10.64
N ILE A 547 -8.64 -7.63 -9.73
CA ILE A 547 -7.73 -7.70 -8.60
C ILE A 547 -8.56 -7.73 -7.32
N GLU A 548 -8.44 -8.80 -6.60
CA GLU A 548 -8.93 -8.94 -5.25
C GLU A 548 -7.79 -8.68 -4.26
N VAL A 549 -8.04 -7.88 -3.24
CA VAL A 549 -7.04 -7.56 -2.22
C VAL A 549 -7.47 -8.18 -0.92
N THR A 550 -6.63 -9.05 -0.39
CA THR A 550 -6.81 -9.71 0.89
C THR A 550 -5.81 -9.16 1.91
N ALA A 551 -6.16 -9.23 3.20
CA ALA A 551 -5.21 -8.92 4.26
C ALA A 551 -4.25 -10.09 4.46
N GLN A 552 -2.97 -9.85 4.39
CA GLN A 552 -1.96 -10.81 4.82
C GLN A 552 -1.85 -10.74 6.35
N LYS A 553 -2.61 -11.58 7.06
CA LYS A 553 -2.57 -11.63 8.52
C LYS A 553 -1.23 -12.20 8.97
N GLN A 554 -0.36 -11.34 9.48
CA GLN A 554 0.94 -11.75 10.03
C GLN A 554 0.93 -11.91 11.56
N SER A 555 -0.19 -11.63 12.21
CA SER A 555 -0.30 -11.68 13.67
C SER A 555 0.05 -13.08 14.22
N PRO A 556 0.96 -13.18 15.21
CA PRO A 556 1.24 -14.44 15.90
C PRO A 556 -0.01 -15.10 16.48
N TYR A 557 -0.98 -14.31 16.91
CA TYR A 557 -2.28 -14.80 17.45
C TYR A 557 -3.11 -15.50 16.38
N SER A 558 -3.05 -15.05 15.13
CA SER A 558 -3.72 -15.71 14.00
C SER A 558 -3.15 -17.13 13.78
N LYS A 559 -1.83 -17.31 13.89
CA LYS A 559 -1.18 -18.63 13.78
C LYS A 559 -1.54 -19.54 14.96
N MET A 560 -1.63 -19.00 16.17
CA MET A 560 -2.09 -19.78 17.34
C MET A 560 -3.54 -20.23 17.18
N ALA A 561 -4.42 -19.33 16.74
CA ALA A 561 -5.82 -19.66 16.49
C ALA A 561 -5.97 -20.70 15.37
N GLN A 562 -5.18 -20.63 14.30
CA GLN A 562 -5.15 -21.64 13.24
C GLN A 562 -4.66 -23.01 13.74
N ASN A 563 -3.63 -23.01 14.59
CA ASN A 563 -3.13 -24.25 15.20
C ASN A 563 -4.17 -24.88 16.11
N GLU A 564 -4.87 -24.08 16.90
CA GLU A 564 -5.96 -24.56 17.75
C GLU A 564 -7.13 -25.10 16.94
N LEU A 565 -7.51 -24.40 15.86
CA LEU A 565 -8.53 -24.86 14.92
C LEU A 565 -8.14 -26.19 14.25
N ALA A 566 -6.87 -26.34 13.84
CA ALA A 566 -6.36 -27.58 13.26
C ALA A 566 -6.42 -28.75 14.27
N LEU A 567 -6.11 -28.50 15.54
CA LEU A 567 -6.25 -29.49 16.60
C LEU A 567 -7.73 -29.87 16.84
N GLN A 568 -8.64 -28.89 16.80
CA GLN A 568 -10.08 -29.14 16.93
C GLN A 568 -10.60 -29.99 15.75
N PHE A 569 -10.17 -29.72 14.52
CA PHE A 569 -10.50 -30.55 13.34
C PHE A 569 -9.99 -31.99 13.49
N TYR A 570 -8.77 -32.16 13.99
CA TYR A 570 -8.22 -33.48 14.26
C TYR A 570 -9.01 -34.22 15.34
N GLN A 571 -9.34 -33.56 16.45
CA GLN A 571 -10.13 -34.13 17.54
C GLN A 571 -11.57 -34.46 17.13
N ALA A 572 -12.17 -33.62 16.27
CA ALA A 572 -13.50 -33.85 15.71
C ALA A 572 -13.54 -34.95 14.64
N GLY A 573 -12.39 -35.50 14.25
CA GLY A 573 -12.30 -36.61 13.28
C GLY A 573 -12.50 -36.17 11.82
N PHE A 574 -12.34 -34.92 11.47
CA PHE A 574 -12.52 -34.43 10.10
C PHE A 574 -11.56 -35.06 9.09
N PHE A 575 -10.44 -35.57 9.54
CA PHE A 575 -9.48 -36.30 8.68
C PHE A 575 -9.78 -37.79 8.57
N ASN A 576 -10.86 -38.29 9.20
CA ASN A 576 -11.28 -39.67 9.07
C ASN A 576 -11.90 -39.88 7.66
N PRO A 577 -11.38 -40.80 6.82
CA PRO A 577 -11.89 -41.03 5.47
C PRO A 577 -13.36 -41.48 5.42
N GLN A 578 -13.87 -42.06 6.50
CA GLN A 578 -15.27 -42.52 6.59
C GLN A 578 -16.26 -41.37 6.76
N MET A 579 -15.82 -40.25 7.30
CA MET A 579 -16.64 -39.07 7.55
C MET A 579 -16.34 -37.92 6.58
N ALA A 580 -15.61 -38.18 5.48
CA ALA A 580 -15.13 -37.17 4.56
C ALA A 580 -16.25 -36.28 4.00
N ASP A 581 -17.39 -36.81 3.62
CA ASP A 581 -18.52 -36.04 3.04
C ASP A 581 -19.15 -35.10 4.09
N GLN A 582 -19.26 -35.52 5.36
CA GLN A 582 -19.78 -34.69 6.44
C GLN A 582 -18.78 -33.62 6.80
N ALA A 583 -17.48 -33.94 6.84
CA ALA A 583 -16.40 -33.00 7.09
C ALA A 583 -16.34 -31.94 5.99
N LEU A 584 -16.43 -32.29 4.73
CA LEU A 584 -16.45 -31.37 3.60
C LEU A 584 -17.64 -30.40 3.69
N THR A 585 -18.84 -30.90 4.02
CA THR A 585 -20.04 -30.07 4.18
C THR A 585 -19.87 -29.06 5.32
N CYS A 586 -19.30 -29.49 6.46
CA CYS A 586 -19.04 -28.63 7.59
C CYS A 586 -17.98 -27.57 7.29
N LEU A 587 -16.87 -27.96 6.63
CA LEU A 587 -15.79 -27.07 6.25
C LEU A 587 -16.22 -26.05 5.18
N ASP A 588 -17.19 -26.42 4.33
CA ASP A 588 -17.73 -25.48 3.35
C ASP A 588 -18.47 -24.28 3.99
N MET A 589 -19.05 -24.48 5.17
CA MET A 589 -19.72 -23.44 5.95
C MET A 589 -18.74 -22.59 6.78
N MET A 590 -17.48 -22.96 6.86
CA MET A 590 -16.44 -22.26 7.64
C MET A 590 -15.55 -21.42 6.73
N ASP A 591 -14.97 -20.35 7.28
CA ASP A 591 -13.99 -19.52 6.60
C ASP A 591 -12.66 -19.52 7.38
N PHE A 592 -11.60 -20.10 6.78
CA PHE A 592 -10.25 -20.19 7.36
C PHE A 592 -9.19 -20.32 6.27
N ASP A 593 -7.94 -19.97 6.61
CA ASP A 593 -6.84 -19.99 5.66
C ASP A 593 -6.59 -21.42 5.11
N ARG A 594 -6.35 -21.54 3.80
CA ARG A 594 -6.13 -22.81 3.08
C ARG A 594 -7.31 -23.77 3.09
N LYS A 595 -8.52 -23.28 3.23
CA LYS A 595 -9.75 -24.06 3.19
C LYS A 595 -9.80 -25.02 2.00
N GLU A 596 -9.56 -24.51 0.80
CA GLU A 596 -9.61 -25.31 -0.45
C GLU A 596 -8.59 -26.47 -0.44
N PHE A 597 -7.37 -26.22 0.05
CA PHE A 597 -6.33 -27.24 0.15
C PHE A 597 -6.72 -28.36 1.12
N ILE A 598 -7.27 -28.01 2.28
CA ILE A 598 -7.72 -28.99 3.28
C ILE A 598 -8.91 -29.77 2.74
N MET A 599 -9.89 -29.12 2.12
CA MET A 599 -11.03 -29.77 1.49
C MET A 599 -10.59 -30.74 0.37
N GLN A 600 -9.64 -30.32 -0.47
CA GLN A 600 -9.08 -31.18 -1.52
C GLN A 600 -8.39 -32.41 -0.93
N LYS A 601 -7.62 -32.26 0.15
CA LYS A 601 -6.96 -33.38 0.83
C LYS A 601 -7.95 -34.35 1.46
N ILE A 602 -9.00 -33.86 2.09
CA ILE A 602 -10.06 -34.70 2.69
C ILE A 602 -10.83 -35.42 1.58
N SER A 603 -11.17 -34.77 0.48
CA SER A 603 -11.82 -35.34 -0.68
C SER A 603 -10.97 -36.45 -1.31
N GLN A 604 -9.66 -36.21 -1.51
CA GLN A 604 -8.75 -37.25 -2.04
C GLN A 604 -8.66 -38.46 -1.12
N ASN A 605 -8.58 -38.25 0.20
CA ASN A 605 -8.56 -39.36 1.16
C ASN A 605 -9.88 -40.12 1.18
N GLY A 606 -11.02 -39.45 1.09
CA GLY A 606 -12.34 -40.07 0.97
C GLY A 606 -12.46 -40.92 -0.28
N THR A 607 -12.07 -40.36 -1.42
CA THR A 607 -12.09 -41.09 -2.72
C THR A 607 -11.19 -42.32 -2.70
N MET A 608 -9.97 -42.18 -2.14
CA MET A 608 -9.02 -43.32 -2.02
C MET A 608 -9.57 -44.41 -1.11
N TYR A 609 -10.22 -44.03 -0.01
CA TYR A 609 -10.86 -44.99 0.89
C TYR A 609 -12.04 -45.72 0.21
N GLN A 610 -12.91 -45.01 -0.51
CA GLN A 610 -14.01 -45.59 -1.27
C GLN A 610 -13.48 -46.57 -2.31
N MET A 611 -12.42 -46.23 -3.06
CA MET A 611 -11.79 -47.10 -4.04
C MET A 611 -11.20 -48.35 -3.38
N MET A 612 -10.58 -48.23 -2.22
CA MET A 612 -10.06 -49.36 -1.46
C MET A 612 -11.19 -50.31 -0.99
N MET A 613 -12.28 -49.74 -0.47
CA MET A 613 -13.47 -50.53 -0.07
C MET A 613 -14.09 -51.24 -1.26
N GLN A 614 -14.21 -50.59 -2.41
CA GLN A 614 -14.70 -51.18 -3.63
C GLN A 614 -13.81 -52.33 -4.11
N MET A 615 -12.49 -52.14 -4.06
CA MET A 615 -11.52 -53.19 -4.41
C MET A 615 -11.61 -54.37 -3.43
N GLN A 616 -11.78 -54.13 -2.13
CA GLN A 616 -12.02 -55.20 -1.14
C GLN A 616 -13.29 -55.97 -1.43
N GLN A 617 -14.40 -55.30 -1.75
CA GLN A 617 -15.65 -55.97 -2.14
C GLN A 617 -15.48 -56.81 -3.40
N GLN A 618 -14.78 -56.31 -4.41
CA GLN A 618 -14.48 -57.09 -5.64
C GLN A 618 -13.63 -58.31 -5.33
N MET A 619 -12.62 -58.21 -4.47
CA MET A 619 -11.79 -59.35 -4.06
C MET A 619 -12.61 -60.42 -3.31
N VAL A 620 -13.50 -60.00 -2.41
CA VAL A 620 -14.40 -60.91 -1.72
C VAL A 620 -15.36 -61.60 -2.69
N MET A 621 -15.91 -60.88 -3.67
CA MET A 621 -16.77 -61.43 -4.71
C MET A 621 -16.03 -62.47 -5.60
N LEU A 622 -14.80 -62.14 -5.99
CA LEU A 622 -13.94 -63.07 -6.74
C LEU A 622 -13.61 -64.29 -5.91
N ALA A 623 -13.29 -64.15 -4.62
CA ALA A 623 -13.04 -65.23 -3.70
C ALA A 623 -14.28 -66.16 -3.56
N GLN A 624 -15.50 -65.59 -3.44
CA GLN A 624 -16.75 -66.34 -3.42
C GLN A 624 -17.00 -67.10 -4.71
N MET A 625 -16.65 -66.59 -5.89
CA MET A 625 -16.75 -67.33 -7.18
C MET A 625 -15.74 -68.48 -7.25
N VAL A 626 -14.52 -68.26 -6.72
CA VAL A 626 -13.50 -69.34 -6.66
C VAL A 626 -13.92 -70.45 -5.68
N ASP A 627 -14.50 -70.08 -4.52
CA ASP A 627 -15.01 -71.04 -3.54
C ASP A 627 -16.14 -71.84 -4.06
N LYS A 628 -17.08 -71.29 -4.87
CA LYS A 628 -18.11 -71.98 -5.56
C LYS A 628 -17.55 -72.93 -6.62
N ALA A 629 -16.44 -72.62 -7.25
CA ALA A 629 -15.83 -73.45 -8.30
C ALA A 629 -14.92 -74.58 -7.76
N ARG A 630 -14.31 -74.41 -6.60
CA ARG A 630 -13.31 -75.32 -6.02
C ARG A 630 -13.64 -75.92 -4.66
N GLY A 631 -14.73 -75.49 -4.02
CA GLY A 631 -15.10 -75.93 -2.68
C GLY A 631 -14.12 -75.50 -1.57
N SER A 632 -13.44 -74.38 -1.79
CA SER A 632 -12.45 -73.77 -0.82
C SER A 632 -13.15 -72.69 0.01
N ASN A 633 -12.61 -72.37 1.18
CA ASN A 633 -13.12 -71.31 2.09
C ASN A 633 -12.26 -70.04 2.07
N ILE A 634 -11.86 -69.66 0.86
CA ILE A 634 -10.95 -68.48 0.67
C ILE A 634 -11.68 -67.16 1.01
N ALA A 635 -12.97 -67.07 0.66
CA ALA A 635 -13.77 -65.86 0.98
C ALA A 635 -13.93 -65.61 2.47
N GLU A 636 -14.11 -66.71 3.24
CA GLU A 636 -14.24 -66.59 4.70
C GLU A 636 -12.92 -66.21 5.36
N GLN A 637 -11.78 -66.74 4.86
CA GLN A 637 -10.45 -66.34 5.28
C GLN A 637 -10.11 -64.86 4.93
N LEU A 638 -10.50 -64.44 3.73
CA LEU A 638 -10.33 -63.03 3.32
C LEU A 638 -11.21 -62.06 4.12
N MET A 639 -12.49 -62.45 4.38
CA MET A 639 -13.36 -61.68 5.24
C MET A 639 -12.84 -61.62 6.68
N ALA A 640 -12.29 -62.69 7.23
CA ALA A 640 -11.65 -62.72 8.53
C ALA A 640 -10.40 -61.85 8.56
N GLN A 641 -9.65 -61.82 7.47
CA GLN A 641 -8.45 -60.98 7.34
C GLN A 641 -8.81 -59.49 7.20
N PHE A 642 -9.90 -59.17 6.49
CA PHE A 642 -10.40 -57.78 6.39
C PHE A 642 -11.20 -57.34 7.61
N SER A 643 -11.85 -58.24 8.35
CA SER A 643 -12.56 -57.93 9.59
C SER A 643 -11.63 -57.94 10.82
N GLY A 644 -10.48 -58.65 10.72
CA GLY A 644 -9.44 -58.66 11.77
C GLY A 644 -8.44 -57.53 11.65
N GLY A 645 -8.44 -56.79 10.53
CA GLY A 645 -7.84 -55.47 10.48
C GLY A 645 -8.72 -54.54 11.28
N ALA A 646 -8.50 -54.48 12.59
CA ALA A 646 -8.91 -53.33 13.36
C ALA A 646 -8.53 -52.07 12.52
N PRO A 647 -9.40 -51.04 12.43
CA PRO A 647 -8.96 -49.78 11.90
C PRO A 647 -7.63 -49.52 12.63
N VAL A 648 -6.58 -49.25 11.86
CA VAL A 648 -5.29 -48.86 12.44
C VAL A 648 -5.68 -47.81 13.48
N ALA A 649 -5.67 -48.23 14.74
CA ALA A 649 -5.85 -47.33 15.85
C ALA A 649 -4.94 -46.16 15.51
N PRO A 650 -5.42 -44.93 15.52
CA PRO A 650 -4.56 -43.79 15.26
C PRO A 650 -3.31 -44.14 16.03
N ILE A 651 -2.16 -44.15 15.34
CA ILE A 651 -0.86 -44.45 15.93
C ILE A 651 -0.91 -43.70 17.22
N ASP A 652 -1.10 -44.45 18.30
CA ASP A 652 -1.02 -43.92 19.66
C ASP A 652 0.46 -43.59 19.86
N GLY A 653 0.92 -42.63 19.12
CA GLY A 653 1.99 -41.74 19.51
C GLY A 653 1.39 -40.92 20.61
N GLY A 654 1.05 -41.62 21.67
CA GLY A 654 0.56 -41.03 22.90
C GLY A 654 1.57 -40.02 23.37
N ILE A 655 1.35 -38.82 22.94
CA ILE A 655 1.54 -37.70 23.83
C ILE A 655 0.40 -37.90 24.84
N PRO A 656 0.69 -38.36 26.08
CA PRO A 656 -0.34 -38.48 27.09
C PRO A 656 -1.08 -37.15 27.06
N SER A 657 -2.41 -37.20 27.07
CA SER A 657 -3.24 -36.02 27.25
C SER A 657 -2.89 -35.46 28.64
N GLN A 658 -1.77 -34.77 28.73
CA GLN A 658 -1.55 -33.88 29.84
C GLN A 658 -2.63 -32.83 29.70
N LYS A 659 -3.52 -32.79 30.66
CA LYS A 659 -4.38 -31.64 30.86
C LYS A 659 -3.45 -30.44 30.84
N VAL A 660 -3.44 -29.71 29.74
CA VAL A 660 -2.70 -28.47 29.61
C VAL A 660 -3.28 -27.58 30.67
N ASN A 661 -2.52 -27.36 31.75
CA ASN A 661 -2.93 -26.41 32.77
C ASN A 661 -2.99 -25.03 32.08
N GLU A 662 -3.93 -24.20 32.44
CA GLU A 662 -4.04 -22.80 31.98
C GLU A 662 -2.70 -22.03 32.10
N THR A 663 -1.82 -22.45 33.00
CA THR A 663 -0.44 -21.95 33.14
C THR A 663 0.49 -22.32 31.97
N GLU A 664 0.29 -23.44 31.27
CA GLU A 664 1.09 -23.81 30.09
C GLU A 664 0.61 -23.06 28.85
N ALA A 665 -0.69 -22.78 28.75
CA ALA A 665 -1.27 -21.93 27.72
C ALA A 665 -0.76 -20.48 27.76
N LEU A 666 -0.29 -20.03 28.93
CA LEU A 666 0.29 -18.70 29.15
C LEU A 666 1.83 -18.70 29.11
N GLY A 667 2.47 -19.79 28.67
CA GLY A 667 3.94 -19.90 28.58
C GLY A 667 4.65 -20.14 29.91
N GLY A 668 3.91 -20.61 30.95
CA GLY A 668 4.48 -21.02 32.22
C GLY A 668 4.98 -22.46 32.17
N GLU A 669 6.21 -22.70 32.60
CA GLU A 669 6.75 -24.05 32.82
C GLU A 669 6.02 -24.74 33.96
N GLY A 670 5.07 -25.58 33.68
CA GLY A 670 4.31 -26.47 34.55
C GLY A 670 4.44 -26.35 36.09
N LYS A 671 4.22 -27.44 36.83
CA LYS A 671 4.22 -27.46 38.29
C LYS A 671 5.45 -26.87 39.00
N GLY A 672 6.58 -26.69 38.31
CA GLY A 672 7.80 -26.10 38.86
C GLY A 672 7.70 -24.61 39.10
N GLU A 673 7.10 -23.85 38.16
CA GLU A 673 6.95 -22.39 38.28
C GLU A 673 5.88 -21.97 39.28
N ALA A 674 4.74 -22.68 39.34
CA ALA A 674 3.72 -22.43 40.35
C ALA A 674 4.26 -22.62 41.78
N SER A 675 5.16 -23.58 41.98
CA SER A 675 5.86 -23.78 43.26
C SER A 675 6.83 -22.64 43.55
N ASN A 676 7.54 -22.13 42.54
CA ASN A 676 8.50 -21.03 42.70
C ASN A 676 7.78 -19.70 42.96
N THR A 677 6.62 -19.47 42.35
CA THR A 677 5.81 -18.26 42.55
C THR A 677 5.19 -18.24 43.97
N LYS A 678 4.77 -19.39 44.48
CA LYS A 678 4.31 -19.51 45.89
C LYS A 678 5.45 -19.24 46.87
N LYS A 679 6.67 -19.78 46.64
CA LYS A 679 7.87 -19.51 47.43
C LYS A 679 8.30 -18.04 47.35
N ALA A 680 8.19 -17.40 46.18
CA ALA A 680 8.49 -15.99 46.03
C ALA A 680 7.48 -15.11 46.82
N ARG A 681 6.18 -15.42 46.76
CA ARG A 681 5.15 -14.73 47.58
C ARG A 681 5.32 -14.93 49.07
N GLN A 682 5.72 -16.12 49.52
CA GLN A 682 6.07 -16.35 50.91
C GLN A 682 7.26 -15.53 51.37
N ARG A 683 8.34 -15.46 50.57
CA ARG A 683 9.52 -14.64 50.88
C ARG A 683 9.20 -13.14 50.91
N VAL A 684 8.30 -12.64 50.05
CA VAL A 684 7.84 -11.26 50.10
C VAL A 684 6.99 -11.00 51.34
N ALA A 685 6.13 -11.94 51.75
CA ALA A 685 5.34 -11.84 52.98
C ALA A 685 6.24 -11.85 54.23
N GLU A 686 7.27 -12.72 54.27
CA GLU A 686 8.24 -12.80 55.37
C GLU A 686 9.19 -11.56 55.40
N SER A 687 9.39 -10.86 54.28
CA SER A 687 10.23 -9.64 54.24
C SER A 687 9.45 -8.36 54.57
N THR A 688 8.13 -8.42 54.71
CA THR A 688 7.26 -7.28 55.07
C THR A 688 6.78 -7.31 56.53
N ASP A 689 7.16 -8.31 57.33
CA ASP A 689 6.92 -8.28 58.79
C ASP A 689 7.94 -7.33 59.45
N PRO A 690 7.51 -6.25 60.09
CA PRO A 690 8.40 -5.34 60.79
C PRO A 690 8.77 -5.99 62.15
N THR A 691 10.00 -6.47 62.29
CA THR A 691 10.63 -6.71 63.57
C THR A 691 11.28 -5.44 64.09
#